data_6088e0be79cb0baa31a7792f98b55bf8
#
_entry.id   6088e0be79cb0baa31a7792f98b55bf8
#
_cell.length_a   1.000
_cell.length_b   1.000
_cell.length_c   1.000
_cell.angle_alpha   90.00
_cell.angle_beta   90.00
_cell.angle_gamma   90.00
#
_symmetry.space_group_name_H-M   'P 1'
#
loop_
_entity.id
_entity.type
_entity.pdbx_description
1 polymer ?
#
loop_
_entity_poly.entity_id
_entity_poly.type
_entity_poly.pdbx_seq_one_letter_code
_entity_poly.pdbx_strand_id
1 'polypeptide(L)'
;MNRVPKGVKKLNFLFEIGLEELPAQYVDKAEKDLKKIIENELKSERIKFSEIESFSTPRRVTAIIKDLAEKQDDLDKKSVGPSVEIAYKDGKLTKAGEGFVKSQGATADDIKIIENEKGKYISIEKFIAGKDTREILPEILKNAIKKIEFEKSMKWADRTFRFVRPIKWFVTLFDNGEILPFEFEGLKGGNKTRGMRYFASQDIEINNPLDYEKILLENFVIVNGEKRREEILKSIKENGEKDGDTAIINKYLLDEVVNVVEYPYAIKGEFSKDYLELPEDIITITLETHQRYFPVKDKDGKLSNKFIVIRNAPEYSETVKKGNEKVVEPRLADAKFFFDEDLKGKFADNVEKLKEVTFQKDMGTIFEKVKRSEKIAEYLISELNLTDKKENIIRTVDLAKADLVSNVIGEKEFTKLQGFMGSVYAQKQGEDKDVALGIFEHYLPRYQGDKLPTTVEGAIAGIADKMDTIIGCFAVGLKPTSSKDPYALRRATQGIIQVMLNSRLSFDYKELIEKAYEIFSADKKVLEKNVVKDVTEFFKQRIINVLSEKYKKELINYEINLENNVVELDKKLSELLKLSQTENFEILINLLKRVKNIVKDEKNVNLNIDSVLFESDEEKALYNFANQLESIENADFSSYIETLLNNADTINQFFDNVIINADDEKLRNNRIALLKKLESSIDKMINL
;
A
#
# COMPACT_ATOMS: atom_id res chain seq x y z
N MET A 1 -16.51 -14.27 -21.30
CA MET A 1 -15.76 -14.91 -22.41
C MET A 1 -16.46 -14.55 -23.72
N ASN A 2 -15.92 -13.64 -24.50
CA ASN A 2 -16.45 -13.21 -25.80
C ASN A 2 -16.02 -14.22 -26.89
N ARG A 3 -16.57 -15.42 -26.88
CA ARG A 3 -16.25 -16.41 -27.93
C ARG A 3 -16.88 -15.96 -29.26
N VAL A 4 -16.06 -15.90 -30.32
CA VAL A 4 -16.50 -15.67 -31.69
C VAL A 4 -17.47 -16.79 -32.11
N PRO A 5 -18.66 -16.49 -32.67
CA PRO A 5 -19.63 -17.51 -33.09
C PRO A 5 -19.03 -18.52 -34.06
N LYS A 6 -19.56 -19.77 -34.05
CA LYS A 6 -19.21 -20.78 -35.08
C LYS A 6 -19.66 -20.28 -36.46
N GLY A 7 -18.74 -20.21 -37.42
CA GLY A 7 -19.04 -19.79 -38.82
C GLY A 7 -18.44 -18.41 -39.19
N VAL A 8 -17.96 -17.62 -38.27
CA VAL A 8 -17.19 -16.41 -38.56
C VAL A 8 -15.73 -16.81 -38.79
N LYS A 9 -15.15 -16.39 -39.91
CA LYS A 9 -13.71 -16.60 -40.19
C LYS A 9 -12.89 -15.82 -39.18
N LYS A 10 -11.85 -16.44 -38.68
CA LYS A 10 -10.99 -15.97 -37.59
C LYS A 10 -9.58 -15.87 -38.09
N LEU A 11 -8.88 -14.86 -37.62
CA LEU A 11 -7.49 -14.59 -37.91
C LEU A 11 -6.70 -14.38 -36.61
N ASN A 12 -5.43 -14.75 -36.60
CA ASN A 12 -4.50 -14.29 -35.56
C ASN A 12 -3.75 -13.08 -36.08
N PHE A 13 -3.58 -12.07 -35.23
CA PHE A 13 -2.93 -10.83 -35.63
C PHE A 13 -1.81 -10.47 -34.67
N LEU A 14 -0.63 -10.18 -35.21
CA LEU A 14 0.55 -9.70 -34.49
C LEU A 14 0.69 -8.20 -34.66
N PHE A 15 0.80 -7.49 -33.55
CA PHE A 15 1.21 -6.10 -33.50
C PHE A 15 2.45 -5.94 -32.63
N GLU A 16 3.57 -5.53 -33.19
CA GLU A 16 4.80 -5.19 -32.49
C GLU A 16 5.14 -3.71 -32.68
N ILE A 17 5.45 -3.03 -31.58
CA ILE A 17 6.03 -1.70 -31.53
C ILE A 17 7.53 -1.87 -31.22
N GLY A 18 8.38 -1.76 -32.22
CA GLY A 18 9.84 -1.82 -32.05
C GLY A 18 10.41 -0.47 -31.64
N LEU A 19 11.26 -0.48 -30.63
CA LEU A 19 11.72 0.70 -29.92
C LEU A 19 13.23 0.77 -29.79
N GLU A 20 13.76 1.95 -29.48
CA GLU A 20 15.01 2.07 -28.76
C GLU A 20 14.81 1.67 -27.29
N GLU A 21 15.87 1.29 -26.57
CA GLU A 21 15.76 0.64 -25.26
C GLU A 21 14.93 1.44 -24.24
N LEU A 22 13.82 0.85 -23.82
CA LEU A 22 12.97 1.37 -22.74
C LEU A 22 13.71 1.29 -21.38
N PRO A 23 13.57 2.28 -20.51
CA PRO A 23 13.93 2.12 -19.11
C PRO A 23 13.15 0.96 -18.47
N ALA A 24 13.82 0.14 -17.66
CA ALA A 24 13.25 -1.08 -17.05
C ALA A 24 11.86 -0.85 -16.41
N GLN A 25 11.70 0.26 -15.68
CA GLN A 25 10.45 0.63 -15.00
C GLN A 25 9.24 0.80 -15.91
N TYR A 26 9.44 0.97 -17.22
CA TYR A 26 8.36 1.20 -18.18
C TYR A 26 8.02 -0.03 -19.03
N VAL A 27 8.84 -1.08 -19.00
CA VAL A 27 8.67 -2.26 -19.87
C VAL A 27 7.37 -2.99 -19.56
N ASP A 28 7.19 -3.45 -18.34
CA ASP A 28 5.97 -4.16 -17.91
C ASP A 28 4.71 -3.28 -18.00
N LYS A 29 4.87 -1.98 -17.69
CA LYS A 29 3.76 -1.02 -17.77
C LYS A 29 3.28 -0.87 -19.21
N ALA A 30 4.22 -0.68 -20.15
CA ALA A 30 3.89 -0.51 -21.56
C ALA A 30 3.19 -1.75 -22.13
N GLU A 31 3.60 -2.96 -21.74
CA GLU A 31 2.98 -4.22 -22.11
C GLU A 31 1.53 -4.30 -21.60
N LYS A 32 1.33 -4.08 -20.31
CA LYS A 32 0.00 -4.13 -19.68
C LYS A 32 -0.94 -3.08 -20.25
N ASP A 33 -0.43 -1.86 -20.48
CA ASP A 33 -1.21 -0.77 -21.06
C ASP A 33 -1.60 -1.10 -22.52
N LEU A 34 -0.66 -1.56 -23.36
CA LEU A 34 -0.94 -1.94 -24.73
C LEU A 34 -2.04 -3.00 -24.80
N LYS A 35 -1.91 -4.09 -24.05
CA LYS A 35 -2.90 -5.16 -23.97
C LYS A 35 -4.27 -4.64 -23.58
N LYS A 36 -4.34 -3.90 -22.47
CA LYS A 36 -5.60 -3.35 -21.93
C LYS A 36 -6.27 -2.37 -22.89
N ILE A 37 -5.51 -1.51 -23.56
CA ILE A 37 -6.05 -0.52 -24.49
C ILE A 37 -6.61 -1.22 -25.72
N ILE A 38 -5.86 -2.14 -26.35
CA ILE A 38 -6.32 -2.90 -27.50
C ILE A 38 -7.60 -3.70 -27.14
N GLU A 39 -7.61 -4.36 -25.98
CA GLU A 39 -8.79 -5.09 -25.52
C GLU A 39 -10.04 -4.20 -25.41
N ASN A 40 -9.90 -3.02 -24.84
CA ASN A 40 -10.99 -2.06 -24.70
C ASN A 40 -11.45 -1.47 -26.04
N GLU A 41 -10.52 -1.12 -26.92
CA GLU A 41 -10.83 -0.60 -28.26
C GLU A 41 -11.58 -1.65 -29.11
N LEU A 42 -11.10 -2.90 -29.13
CA LEU A 42 -11.78 -3.99 -29.86
C LEU A 42 -13.21 -4.23 -29.35
N LYS A 43 -13.39 -4.21 -28.00
CA LYS A 43 -14.71 -4.33 -27.38
C LYS A 43 -15.63 -3.17 -27.77
N SER A 44 -15.12 -1.94 -27.73
CA SER A 44 -15.89 -0.72 -28.08
C SER A 44 -16.31 -0.72 -29.55
N GLU A 45 -15.47 -1.25 -30.43
CA GLU A 45 -15.73 -1.42 -31.85
C GLU A 45 -16.49 -2.73 -32.17
N ARG A 46 -16.94 -3.46 -31.17
CA ARG A 46 -17.74 -4.72 -31.36
C ARG A 46 -17.00 -5.79 -32.19
N ILE A 47 -15.68 -5.81 -32.10
CA ILE A 47 -14.85 -6.84 -32.76
C ILE A 47 -14.55 -7.93 -31.72
N LYS A 48 -14.96 -9.16 -32.03
CA LYS A 48 -14.73 -10.31 -31.15
C LYS A 48 -13.35 -10.90 -31.34
N PHE A 49 -12.80 -11.41 -30.24
CA PHE A 49 -11.53 -12.13 -30.19
C PHE A 49 -11.57 -13.13 -29.03
N SER A 50 -10.65 -14.10 -29.00
CA SER A 50 -10.58 -15.07 -27.89
C SER A 50 -9.67 -14.62 -26.77
N GLU A 51 -8.44 -14.19 -27.11
CA GLU A 51 -7.39 -13.86 -26.18
C GLU A 51 -6.44 -12.81 -26.78
N ILE A 52 -5.80 -12.03 -25.93
CA ILE A 52 -4.66 -11.20 -26.30
C ILE A 52 -3.47 -11.65 -25.44
N GLU A 53 -2.47 -12.24 -26.07
CA GLU A 53 -1.16 -12.45 -25.47
C GLU A 53 -0.33 -11.19 -25.64
N SER A 54 0.46 -10.83 -24.63
CA SER A 54 1.36 -9.67 -24.68
C SER A 54 2.75 -10.05 -24.24
N PHE A 55 3.73 -9.37 -24.82
CA PHE A 55 5.14 -9.56 -24.53
C PHE A 55 5.87 -8.24 -24.55
N SER A 56 6.94 -8.15 -23.76
CA SER A 56 7.82 -7.00 -23.79
C SER A 56 9.28 -7.35 -23.55
N THR A 57 10.13 -6.54 -24.16
CA THR A 57 11.56 -6.48 -23.86
C THR A 57 11.97 -5.00 -23.82
N PRO A 58 13.20 -4.65 -23.43
CA PRO A 58 13.65 -3.26 -23.55
C PRO A 58 13.40 -2.63 -24.93
N ARG A 59 13.40 -3.44 -26.00
CA ARG A 59 13.38 -2.94 -27.38
C ARG A 59 12.06 -3.15 -28.12
N ARG A 60 11.04 -3.76 -27.47
CA ARG A 60 9.74 -3.99 -28.10
C ARG A 60 8.60 -4.15 -27.10
N VAL A 61 7.40 -3.80 -27.55
CA VAL A 61 6.14 -4.11 -26.88
C VAL A 61 5.20 -4.75 -27.92
N THR A 62 4.64 -5.90 -27.59
CA THR A 62 3.95 -6.74 -28.56
C THR A 62 2.61 -7.23 -28.04
N ALA A 63 1.63 -7.31 -28.92
CA ALA A 63 0.35 -7.98 -28.68
C ALA A 63 0.05 -8.96 -29.81
N ILE A 64 -0.33 -10.19 -29.46
CA ILE A 64 -0.87 -11.20 -30.40
C ILE A 64 -2.33 -11.38 -30.05
N ILE A 65 -3.21 -11.02 -30.99
CA ILE A 65 -4.65 -11.16 -30.85
C ILE A 65 -5.08 -12.46 -31.50
N LYS A 66 -5.59 -13.39 -30.70
CA LYS A 66 -6.02 -14.72 -31.18
C LYS A 66 -7.50 -14.73 -31.55
N ASP A 67 -7.83 -15.48 -32.58
CA ASP A 67 -9.22 -15.65 -33.08
C ASP A 67 -9.93 -14.29 -33.31
N LEU A 68 -9.24 -13.30 -33.84
CA LEU A 68 -9.83 -12.01 -34.21
C LEU A 68 -10.88 -12.18 -35.30
N ALA A 69 -12.07 -11.66 -35.06
CA ALA A 69 -13.14 -11.71 -36.06
C ALA A 69 -12.80 -10.80 -37.28
N GLU A 70 -13.03 -11.30 -38.52
CA GLU A 70 -12.76 -10.50 -39.72
C GLU A 70 -13.68 -9.28 -39.86
N LYS A 71 -14.78 -9.24 -39.11
CA LYS A 71 -15.81 -8.19 -39.18
C LYS A 71 -16.36 -7.85 -37.82
N GLN A 72 -16.75 -6.57 -37.63
CA GLN A 72 -17.54 -6.15 -36.48
C GLN A 72 -18.89 -6.89 -36.43
N ASP A 73 -19.43 -7.08 -35.22
CA ASP A 73 -20.82 -7.46 -35.06
C ASP A 73 -21.74 -6.36 -35.61
N ASP A 74 -22.78 -6.77 -36.34
CA ASP A 74 -23.84 -5.85 -36.75
C ASP A 74 -24.53 -5.23 -35.52
N LEU A 75 -25.04 -4.04 -35.65
CA LEU A 75 -25.69 -3.32 -34.56
C LEU A 75 -27.09 -2.86 -34.95
N ASP A 76 -28.09 -3.40 -34.28
CA ASP A 76 -29.44 -2.86 -34.28
C ASP A 76 -29.54 -1.72 -33.26
N LYS A 77 -29.32 -0.50 -33.72
CA LYS A 77 -29.38 0.68 -32.88
C LYS A 77 -30.81 1.19 -32.75
N LYS A 78 -31.37 1.08 -31.55
CA LYS A 78 -32.69 1.64 -31.20
C LYS A 78 -32.46 2.95 -30.44
N SER A 79 -32.85 4.05 -31.06
CA SER A 79 -32.82 5.38 -30.47
C SER A 79 -34.23 5.78 -30.07
N VAL A 80 -34.41 6.19 -28.79
CA VAL A 80 -35.70 6.68 -28.27
C VAL A 80 -35.68 8.19 -28.29
N GLY A 81 -36.67 8.79 -28.90
CA GLY A 81 -36.85 10.23 -29.02
C GLY A 81 -37.86 10.81 -28.01
N PRO A 82 -38.39 11.98 -28.28
CA PRO A 82 -39.42 12.61 -27.44
C PRO A 82 -40.71 11.79 -27.38
N SER A 83 -41.58 12.10 -26.40
CA SER A 83 -42.92 11.49 -26.33
C SER A 83 -43.74 11.82 -27.59
N VAL A 84 -44.67 10.95 -27.93
CA VAL A 84 -45.53 11.15 -29.09
C VAL A 84 -46.27 12.49 -29.06
N GLU A 85 -46.70 12.92 -27.87
CA GLU A 85 -47.35 14.21 -27.63
C GLU A 85 -46.47 15.43 -27.93
N ILE A 86 -45.18 15.30 -27.70
CA ILE A 86 -44.15 16.33 -28.01
C ILE A 86 -43.69 16.24 -29.46
N ALA A 87 -43.60 15.01 -29.98
CA ALA A 87 -43.10 14.76 -31.33
C ALA A 87 -44.10 15.07 -32.42
N TYR A 88 -45.41 14.96 -32.13
CA TYR A 88 -46.49 15.22 -33.10
C TYR A 88 -47.47 16.28 -32.58
N LYS A 89 -47.93 17.14 -33.48
CA LYS A 89 -49.03 18.08 -33.25
C LYS A 89 -49.91 18.08 -34.48
N ASP A 90 -51.22 17.84 -34.33
CA ASP A 90 -52.21 17.78 -35.42
C ASP A 90 -51.81 16.82 -36.55
N GLY A 91 -51.22 15.67 -36.19
CA GLY A 91 -50.78 14.64 -37.13
C GLY A 91 -49.50 14.96 -37.90
N LYS A 92 -48.84 16.12 -37.61
CA LYS A 92 -47.58 16.54 -38.22
C LYS A 92 -46.45 16.52 -37.23
N LEU A 93 -45.22 16.20 -37.67
CA LEU A 93 -44.04 16.27 -36.83
C LEU A 93 -43.80 17.71 -36.37
N THR A 94 -43.48 17.89 -35.08
CA THR A 94 -43.03 19.14 -34.53
C THR A 94 -41.54 19.33 -34.79
N LYS A 95 -41.01 20.54 -34.54
CA LYS A 95 -39.55 20.80 -34.59
C LYS A 95 -38.75 19.83 -33.73
N ALA A 96 -39.29 19.34 -32.61
CA ALA A 96 -38.64 18.36 -31.74
C ALA A 96 -38.58 16.97 -32.38
N GLY A 97 -39.70 16.54 -33.02
CA GLY A 97 -39.76 15.30 -33.79
C GLY A 97 -38.85 15.32 -35.00
N GLU A 98 -38.88 16.40 -35.79
CA GLU A 98 -38.01 16.58 -36.98
C GLU A 98 -36.52 16.61 -36.55
N GLY A 99 -36.19 17.33 -35.47
CA GLY A 99 -34.83 17.40 -34.90
C GLY A 99 -34.29 16.02 -34.51
N PHE A 100 -35.13 15.21 -33.88
CA PHE A 100 -34.77 13.84 -33.51
C PHE A 100 -34.52 12.98 -34.77
N VAL A 101 -35.43 12.98 -35.74
CA VAL A 101 -35.29 12.24 -36.99
C VAL A 101 -34.00 12.64 -37.71
N LYS A 102 -33.78 13.94 -37.87
CA LYS A 102 -32.56 14.50 -38.50
C LYS A 102 -31.30 14.11 -37.77
N SER A 103 -31.30 14.12 -36.41
CA SER A 103 -30.14 13.73 -35.59
C SER A 103 -29.77 12.25 -35.79
N GLN A 104 -30.74 11.41 -36.10
CA GLN A 104 -30.52 9.98 -36.40
C GLN A 104 -30.20 9.72 -37.89
N GLY A 105 -30.20 10.76 -38.74
CA GLY A 105 -30.01 10.60 -40.20
C GLY A 105 -31.06 9.69 -40.80
N ALA A 106 -32.32 9.81 -40.38
CA ALA A 106 -33.48 9.02 -40.77
C ALA A 106 -34.54 9.91 -41.44
N THR A 107 -35.61 9.30 -41.91
CA THR A 107 -36.79 9.96 -42.48
C THR A 107 -38.00 9.80 -41.54
N ALA A 108 -39.08 10.53 -41.78
CA ALA A 108 -40.31 10.41 -41.00
C ALA A 108 -40.92 9.01 -41.07
N ASP A 109 -40.68 8.30 -42.16
CA ASP A 109 -41.22 6.95 -42.39
C ASP A 109 -40.50 5.87 -41.54
N ASP A 110 -39.32 6.19 -41.00
CA ASP A 110 -38.53 5.29 -40.15
C ASP A 110 -38.98 5.32 -38.68
N ILE A 111 -39.96 6.20 -38.34
CA ILE A 111 -40.44 6.35 -36.97
C ILE A 111 -41.34 5.17 -36.58
N LYS A 112 -40.98 4.53 -35.47
CA LYS A 112 -41.79 3.57 -34.73
C LYS A 112 -42.25 4.16 -33.41
N ILE A 113 -43.49 3.85 -33.02
CA ILE A 113 -43.97 4.23 -31.68
C ILE A 113 -43.71 3.08 -30.72
N ILE A 114 -43.07 3.36 -29.62
CA ILE A 114 -42.86 2.41 -28.51
C ILE A 114 -43.58 2.89 -27.28
N GLU A 115 -44.06 1.98 -26.46
CA GLU A 115 -44.69 2.24 -25.16
C GLU A 115 -43.82 1.68 -24.03
N ASN A 116 -43.62 2.48 -23.02
CA ASN A 116 -42.93 2.08 -21.79
C ASN A 116 -43.71 2.59 -20.56
N GLU A 117 -43.26 2.30 -19.34
CA GLU A 117 -43.91 2.71 -18.10
C GLU A 117 -44.18 4.23 -17.97
N LYS A 118 -43.49 5.06 -18.76
CA LYS A 118 -43.60 6.54 -18.75
C LYS A 118 -44.44 7.09 -19.90
N GLY A 119 -45.01 6.22 -20.80
CA GLY A 119 -45.86 6.62 -21.93
C GLY A 119 -45.36 6.20 -23.30
N LYS A 120 -45.93 6.81 -24.36
CA LYS A 120 -45.62 6.52 -25.76
C LYS A 120 -44.54 7.47 -26.28
N TYR A 121 -43.49 6.91 -26.88
CA TYR A 121 -42.36 7.63 -27.42
C TYR A 121 -42.12 7.28 -28.89
N ILE A 122 -41.61 8.23 -29.67
CA ILE A 122 -41.10 7.90 -30.99
C ILE A 122 -39.75 7.21 -30.86
N SER A 123 -39.47 6.25 -31.73
CA SER A 123 -38.18 5.59 -31.81
C SER A 123 -37.80 5.33 -33.27
N ILE A 124 -36.48 5.26 -33.50
CA ILE A 124 -35.90 4.89 -34.79
C ILE A 124 -35.00 3.68 -34.55
N GLU A 125 -35.20 2.65 -35.32
CA GLU A 125 -34.36 1.48 -35.33
C GLU A 125 -33.51 1.53 -36.62
N LYS A 126 -32.19 1.51 -36.45
CA LYS A 126 -31.24 1.59 -37.54
C LYS A 126 -30.32 0.39 -37.50
N PHE A 127 -30.38 -0.41 -38.56
CA PHE A 127 -29.40 -1.47 -38.77
C PHE A 127 -28.08 -0.86 -39.26
N ILE A 128 -26.99 -1.12 -38.51
CA ILE A 128 -25.63 -0.72 -38.88
C ILE A 128 -24.85 -2.00 -39.15
N ALA A 129 -24.57 -2.27 -40.39
CA ALA A 129 -23.75 -3.40 -40.79
C ALA A 129 -22.33 -3.21 -40.23
N GLY A 130 -21.77 -4.25 -39.64
CA GLY A 130 -20.40 -4.26 -39.18
C GLY A 130 -19.42 -4.04 -40.34
N LYS A 131 -18.36 -3.30 -40.11
CA LYS A 131 -17.26 -3.08 -41.07
C LYS A 131 -16.23 -4.19 -40.98
N ASP A 132 -15.42 -4.35 -42.02
CA ASP A 132 -14.28 -5.26 -42.03
C ASP A 132 -13.26 -4.79 -40.93
N THR A 133 -12.74 -5.73 -40.17
CA THR A 133 -11.78 -5.45 -39.09
C THR A 133 -10.51 -4.80 -39.64
N ARG A 134 -10.12 -5.08 -40.89
CA ARG A 134 -8.95 -4.48 -41.54
C ARG A 134 -9.08 -2.98 -41.76
N GLU A 135 -10.31 -2.47 -41.89
CA GLU A 135 -10.59 -1.05 -42.06
C GLU A 135 -10.47 -0.28 -40.74
N ILE A 136 -10.77 -0.94 -39.60
CA ILE A 136 -10.87 -0.30 -38.27
C ILE A 136 -9.58 -0.47 -37.50
N LEU A 137 -8.92 -1.61 -37.60
CA LEU A 137 -7.76 -1.98 -36.81
C LEU A 137 -6.62 -0.95 -36.88
N PRO A 138 -6.31 -0.30 -38.02
CA PRO A 138 -5.27 0.74 -38.04
C PRO A 138 -5.52 1.88 -37.06
N GLU A 139 -6.75 2.33 -36.90
CA GLU A 139 -7.07 3.41 -35.95
C GLU A 139 -7.04 2.91 -34.51
N ILE A 140 -7.48 1.69 -34.24
CA ILE A 140 -7.33 1.05 -32.93
C ILE A 140 -5.85 1.00 -32.50
N LEU A 141 -4.96 0.59 -33.41
CA LEU A 141 -3.52 0.52 -33.13
C LEU A 141 -2.89 1.91 -32.90
N LYS A 142 -3.28 2.91 -33.68
CA LYS A 142 -2.84 4.30 -33.46
C LYS A 142 -3.31 4.83 -32.12
N ASN A 143 -4.55 4.57 -31.75
CA ASN A 143 -5.10 4.95 -30.47
C ASN A 143 -4.36 4.22 -29.33
N ALA A 144 -4.03 2.95 -29.50
CA ALA A 144 -3.28 2.18 -28.51
C ALA A 144 -1.90 2.81 -28.26
N ILE A 145 -1.16 3.17 -29.30
CA ILE A 145 0.14 3.85 -29.17
C ILE A 145 -0.01 5.19 -28.43
N LYS A 146 -1.02 6.00 -28.79
CA LYS A 146 -1.25 7.34 -28.22
C LYS A 146 -1.68 7.30 -26.75
N LYS A 147 -2.39 6.26 -26.33
CA LYS A 147 -2.94 6.11 -24.98
C LYS A 147 -1.99 5.43 -23.98
N ILE A 148 -0.84 4.91 -24.43
CA ILE A 148 0.20 4.43 -23.49
C ILE A 148 0.84 5.68 -22.86
N GLU A 149 0.62 5.84 -21.55
CA GLU A 149 1.12 6.99 -20.79
C GLU A 149 2.38 6.65 -20.02
N PHE A 150 3.36 7.56 -20.11
CA PHE A 150 4.60 7.48 -19.34
C PHE A 150 4.77 8.73 -18.49
N GLU A 151 5.29 8.57 -17.29
CA GLU A 151 5.58 9.68 -16.39
C GLU A 151 6.52 10.73 -17.04
N LYS A 152 7.49 10.23 -17.82
CA LYS A 152 8.42 11.07 -18.59
C LYS A 152 8.39 10.65 -20.05
N SER A 153 8.15 11.59 -20.95
CA SER A 153 8.13 11.38 -22.40
C SER A 153 8.78 12.57 -23.12
N MET A 154 9.32 12.34 -24.32
CA MET A 154 10.03 13.32 -25.12
C MET A 154 9.52 13.31 -26.56
N LYS A 155 9.72 14.41 -27.30
CA LYS A 155 9.64 14.43 -28.77
C LYS A 155 10.98 13.96 -29.34
N TRP A 156 10.93 13.19 -30.42
CA TRP A 156 12.09 12.60 -31.04
C TRP A 156 12.25 13.09 -32.48
N ALA A 157 13.42 13.62 -32.78
CA ALA A 157 13.71 14.26 -34.07
C ALA A 157 12.67 15.36 -34.40
N ASP A 158 12.15 15.38 -35.63
CA ASP A 158 11.13 16.29 -36.15
C ASP A 158 9.68 15.87 -35.85
N ARG A 159 9.50 14.76 -35.13
CA ARG A 159 8.16 14.21 -34.82
C ARG A 159 7.42 15.04 -33.79
N THR A 160 6.12 15.10 -33.92
CA THR A 160 5.24 15.83 -32.98
C THR A 160 4.79 15.00 -31.83
N PHE A 161 4.72 13.68 -32.01
CA PHE A 161 4.29 12.70 -31.00
C PHE A 161 5.34 12.53 -29.90
N ARG A 162 4.86 12.44 -28.66
CA ARG A 162 5.72 12.23 -27.47
C ARG A 162 5.68 10.76 -27.06
N PHE A 163 6.85 10.17 -26.90
CA PHE A 163 7.00 8.81 -26.39
C PHE A 163 8.26 8.70 -25.53
N VAL A 164 8.35 7.67 -24.69
CA VAL A 164 9.49 7.52 -23.76
C VAL A 164 10.81 7.25 -24.48
N ARG A 165 10.77 6.55 -25.62
CA ARG A 165 11.91 6.27 -26.51
C ARG A 165 11.47 6.32 -27.97
N PRO A 166 12.39 6.53 -28.93
CA PRO A 166 12.03 6.51 -30.35
C PRO A 166 11.46 5.18 -30.80
N ILE A 167 10.32 5.24 -31.49
CA ILE A 167 9.77 4.07 -32.21
C ILE A 167 10.61 3.89 -33.48
N LYS A 168 11.00 2.67 -33.78
CA LYS A 168 11.92 2.32 -34.88
C LYS A 168 11.26 1.50 -36.01
N TRP A 169 10.33 0.60 -35.66
CA TRP A 169 9.61 -0.24 -36.63
C TRP A 169 8.27 -0.70 -36.04
N PHE A 170 7.42 -1.22 -36.95
CA PHE A 170 6.17 -1.90 -36.59
C PHE A 170 6.07 -3.24 -37.30
N VAL A 171 5.57 -4.27 -36.61
CA VAL A 171 5.05 -5.48 -37.26
C VAL A 171 3.53 -5.46 -37.16
N THR A 172 2.86 -5.69 -38.28
CA THR A 172 1.40 -5.66 -38.40
C THR A 172 0.94 -6.80 -39.32
N LEU A 173 0.91 -8.02 -38.80
CA LEU A 173 0.84 -9.24 -39.59
C LEU A 173 -0.35 -10.12 -39.17
N PHE A 174 -1.14 -10.58 -40.14
CA PHE A 174 -2.11 -11.66 -39.99
C PHE A 174 -1.49 -13.04 -40.25
N ASP A 175 -2.13 -14.10 -39.71
CA ASP A 175 -1.66 -15.49 -39.86
C ASP A 175 -1.81 -16.07 -41.29
N ASN A 176 -2.54 -15.41 -42.15
CA ASN A 176 -2.58 -15.70 -43.57
C ASN A 176 -1.40 -15.08 -44.38
N GLY A 177 -0.46 -14.45 -43.70
CA GLY A 177 0.68 -13.76 -44.32
C GLY A 177 0.38 -12.34 -44.81
N GLU A 178 -0.85 -11.86 -44.63
CA GLU A 178 -1.26 -10.52 -45.03
C GLU A 178 -0.71 -9.47 -44.05
N ILE A 179 -0.06 -8.44 -44.60
CA ILE A 179 0.44 -7.28 -43.83
C ILE A 179 -0.71 -6.24 -43.80
N LEU A 180 -1.17 -5.86 -42.57
CA LEU A 180 -2.14 -4.79 -42.45
C LEU A 180 -1.50 -3.45 -42.84
N PRO A 181 -2.10 -2.69 -43.77
CA PRO A 181 -1.65 -1.34 -44.09
C PRO A 181 -1.74 -0.45 -42.86
N PHE A 182 -0.60 -0.04 -42.36
CA PHE A 182 -0.47 0.77 -41.13
C PHE A 182 0.65 1.78 -41.30
N GLU A 183 0.42 3.00 -40.89
CA GLU A 183 1.44 4.06 -40.83
C GLU A 183 1.21 4.94 -39.60
N PHE A 184 2.30 5.19 -38.85
CA PHE A 184 2.30 6.09 -37.71
C PHE A 184 3.63 6.87 -37.64
N GLU A 185 3.56 8.20 -37.57
CA GLU A 185 4.73 9.09 -37.52
C GLU A 185 5.78 8.78 -38.61
N GLY A 186 5.32 8.50 -39.85
CA GLY A 186 6.17 8.20 -40.99
C GLY A 186 6.79 6.79 -41.02
N LEU A 187 6.48 5.95 -40.04
CA LEU A 187 6.89 4.54 -40.01
C LEU A 187 5.76 3.64 -40.50
N LYS A 188 6.09 2.76 -41.44
CA LYS A 188 5.11 1.81 -42.01
C LYS A 188 5.15 0.47 -41.28
N GLY A 189 4.00 -0.15 -41.14
CA GLY A 189 3.88 -1.54 -40.69
C GLY A 189 4.41 -2.53 -41.71
N GLY A 190 4.89 -3.66 -41.24
CA GLY A 190 5.46 -4.71 -42.05
C GLY A 190 5.43 -6.07 -41.33
N ASN A 191 6.25 -6.99 -41.81
CA ASN A 191 6.44 -8.31 -41.18
C ASN A 191 7.86 -8.53 -40.66
N LYS A 192 8.69 -7.46 -40.59
CA LYS A 192 10.10 -7.56 -40.20
C LYS A 192 10.29 -7.09 -38.77
N THR A 193 10.83 -7.95 -37.94
CA THR A 193 11.31 -7.64 -36.58
C THR A 193 12.83 -7.69 -36.51
N ARG A 194 13.42 -7.52 -35.34
CA ARG A 194 14.87 -7.55 -35.10
C ARG A 194 15.21 -8.47 -33.94
N GLY A 195 16.25 -9.27 -34.10
CA GLY A 195 16.83 -10.06 -33.03
C GLY A 195 17.71 -9.24 -32.08
N MET A 196 18.54 -9.93 -31.33
CA MET A 196 19.51 -9.30 -30.44
C MET A 196 20.50 -8.43 -31.22
N ARG A 197 20.74 -7.21 -30.75
CA ARG A 197 21.48 -6.15 -31.47
C ARG A 197 22.85 -6.57 -32.02
N TYR A 198 23.62 -7.37 -31.26
CA TYR A 198 24.99 -7.69 -31.59
C TYR A 198 25.18 -9.11 -32.15
N PHE A 199 24.20 -10.01 -31.96
CA PHE A 199 24.30 -11.41 -32.34
C PHE A 199 23.34 -11.79 -33.48
N ALA A 200 22.26 -11.03 -33.67
CA ALA A 200 21.29 -11.23 -34.74
C ALA A 200 20.76 -9.85 -35.21
N SER A 201 21.65 -9.02 -35.75
CA SER A 201 21.37 -7.63 -36.11
C SER A 201 20.55 -7.44 -37.40
N GLN A 202 20.40 -8.47 -38.24
CA GLN A 202 19.63 -8.45 -39.48
C GLN A 202 18.12 -8.35 -39.20
N ASP A 203 17.37 -7.84 -40.18
CA ASP A 203 15.91 -7.91 -40.17
C ASP A 203 15.46 -9.37 -40.27
N ILE A 204 14.51 -9.76 -39.44
CA ILE A 204 13.96 -11.11 -39.32
C ILE A 204 12.53 -11.08 -39.82
N GLU A 205 12.17 -11.90 -40.80
CA GLU A 205 10.82 -11.99 -41.30
C GLU A 205 9.98 -12.92 -40.44
N ILE A 206 8.80 -12.43 -40.05
CA ILE A 206 7.74 -13.21 -39.40
C ILE A 206 6.69 -13.51 -40.49
N ASN A 207 6.37 -14.77 -40.66
CA ASN A 207 5.36 -15.19 -41.63
C ASN A 207 4.05 -15.65 -40.98
N ASN A 208 4.10 -15.99 -39.69
CA ASN A 208 2.95 -16.35 -38.89
C ASN A 208 3.05 -15.75 -37.48
N PRO A 209 2.05 -15.01 -36.97
CA PRO A 209 1.99 -14.49 -35.61
C PRO A 209 2.30 -15.51 -34.52
N LEU A 210 1.86 -16.75 -34.69
CA LEU A 210 2.03 -17.82 -33.68
C LEU A 210 3.46 -18.35 -33.58
N ASP A 211 4.31 -18.11 -34.58
CA ASP A 211 5.73 -18.47 -34.57
C ASP A 211 6.63 -17.38 -33.95
N TYR A 212 6.05 -16.24 -33.58
CA TYR A 212 6.77 -15.05 -33.11
C TYR A 212 7.73 -15.34 -31.97
N GLU A 213 7.29 -16.00 -30.90
CA GLU A 213 8.11 -16.29 -29.72
C GLU A 213 9.27 -17.24 -30.09
N LYS A 214 9.01 -18.27 -30.92
CA LYS A 214 10.01 -19.24 -31.36
C LYS A 214 11.08 -18.58 -32.24
N ILE A 215 10.65 -17.79 -33.23
CA ILE A 215 11.57 -17.10 -34.15
C ILE A 215 12.48 -16.14 -33.38
N LEU A 216 11.95 -15.40 -32.41
CA LEU A 216 12.74 -14.48 -31.61
C LEU A 216 13.70 -15.21 -30.68
N LEU A 217 13.30 -16.33 -30.09
CA LEU A 217 14.21 -17.19 -29.29
C LEU A 217 15.39 -17.69 -30.13
N GLU A 218 15.15 -18.14 -31.35
CA GLU A 218 16.23 -18.57 -32.31
C GLU A 218 17.16 -17.40 -32.67
N ASN A 219 16.73 -16.16 -32.46
CA ASN A 219 17.51 -14.94 -32.69
C ASN A 219 17.91 -14.24 -31.39
N PHE A 220 18.08 -15.01 -30.33
CA PHE A 220 18.55 -14.58 -29.01
C PHE A 220 17.69 -13.50 -28.33
N VAL A 221 16.36 -13.64 -28.42
CA VAL A 221 15.41 -12.79 -27.72
C VAL A 221 14.33 -13.64 -27.05
N ILE A 222 14.32 -13.65 -25.73
CA ILE A 222 13.25 -14.25 -24.92
C ILE A 222 12.22 -13.17 -24.67
N VAL A 223 11.15 -13.12 -25.45
CA VAL A 223 10.14 -12.04 -25.38
C VAL A 223 9.24 -12.15 -24.14
N ASN A 224 8.99 -13.38 -23.68
CA ASN A 224 8.18 -13.64 -22.50
C ASN A 224 8.99 -13.30 -21.22
N GLY A 225 8.49 -12.32 -20.43
CA GLY A 225 9.18 -11.85 -19.21
C GLY A 225 9.34 -12.92 -18.15
N GLU A 226 8.35 -13.82 -17.95
CA GLU A 226 8.45 -14.90 -16.96
C GLU A 226 9.47 -15.97 -17.40
N LYS A 227 9.48 -16.37 -18.67
CA LYS A 227 10.50 -17.29 -19.18
C LYS A 227 11.91 -16.68 -19.10
N ARG A 228 12.01 -15.38 -19.31
CA ARG A 228 13.28 -14.65 -19.18
C ARG A 228 13.75 -14.61 -17.73
N ARG A 229 12.83 -14.45 -16.77
CA ARG A 229 13.07 -14.54 -15.32
C ARG A 229 13.60 -15.93 -14.93
N GLU A 230 12.93 -16.98 -15.38
CA GLU A 230 13.33 -18.36 -15.12
C GLU A 230 14.75 -18.64 -15.67
N GLU A 231 15.06 -18.16 -16.88
CA GLU A 231 16.37 -18.33 -17.47
C GLU A 231 17.47 -17.52 -16.73
N ILE A 232 17.17 -16.33 -16.21
CA ILE A 232 18.08 -15.58 -15.33
C ILE A 232 18.41 -16.39 -14.09
N LEU A 233 17.39 -16.89 -13.37
CA LEU A 233 17.60 -17.67 -12.15
C LEU A 233 18.36 -18.96 -12.42
N LYS A 234 18.04 -19.64 -13.51
CA LYS A 234 18.77 -20.83 -13.95
C LYS A 234 20.22 -20.50 -14.26
N SER A 235 20.48 -19.44 -15.02
CA SER A 235 21.84 -19.01 -15.37
C SER A 235 22.66 -18.58 -14.15
N ILE A 236 22.04 -17.92 -13.16
CA ILE A 236 22.68 -17.61 -11.87
C ILE A 236 23.10 -18.92 -11.19
N LYS A 237 22.22 -19.89 -11.11
CA LYS A 237 22.51 -21.18 -10.47
C LYS A 237 23.63 -21.96 -11.18
N GLU A 238 23.57 -22.05 -12.49
CA GLU A 238 24.51 -22.85 -13.28
C GLU A 238 25.91 -22.20 -13.42
N ASN A 239 25.94 -20.87 -13.57
CA ASN A 239 27.17 -20.13 -13.87
C ASN A 239 27.70 -19.29 -12.70
N GLY A 240 26.83 -18.86 -11.80
CA GLY A 240 27.15 -18.00 -10.66
C GLY A 240 27.38 -18.73 -9.36
N GLU A 241 26.53 -19.69 -9.01
CA GLU A 241 26.55 -20.41 -7.73
C GLU A 241 27.43 -21.67 -7.83
N LYS A 242 28.73 -21.49 -7.91
CA LYS A 242 29.73 -22.60 -7.93
C LYS A 242 30.48 -22.60 -6.60
N ASP A 243 31.01 -23.75 -6.20
CA ASP A 243 31.85 -23.91 -5.01
C ASP A 243 31.18 -23.60 -3.67
N GLY A 244 29.86 -23.76 -3.60
CA GLY A 244 29.06 -23.47 -2.40
C GLY A 244 28.65 -22.00 -2.27
N ASP A 245 28.92 -21.20 -3.27
CA ASP A 245 28.44 -19.81 -3.35
C ASP A 245 26.91 -19.74 -3.52
N THR A 246 26.25 -18.74 -2.96
CA THR A 246 24.79 -18.48 -3.10
C THR A 246 24.55 -17.03 -3.40
N ALA A 247 23.79 -16.73 -4.45
CA ALA A 247 23.41 -15.37 -4.81
C ALA A 247 22.37 -14.80 -3.84
N ILE A 248 22.48 -13.52 -3.47
CA ILE A 248 21.44 -12.80 -2.76
C ILE A 248 20.46 -12.26 -3.81
N ILE A 249 19.28 -12.86 -3.90
CA ILE A 249 18.28 -12.48 -4.90
C ILE A 249 17.32 -11.47 -4.30
N ASN A 250 17.54 -10.19 -4.60
CA ASN A 250 16.61 -9.13 -4.33
C ASN A 250 15.53 -9.12 -5.42
N LYS A 251 14.25 -9.22 -5.03
CA LYS A 251 13.12 -9.26 -5.96
C LYS A 251 13.05 -8.03 -6.87
N TYR A 252 13.26 -6.84 -6.30
CA TYR A 252 13.20 -5.59 -7.09
C TYR A 252 14.34 -5.51 -8.10
N LEU A 253 15.55 -5.94 -7.70
CA LEU A 253 16.69 -6.02 -8.60
C LEU A 253 16.43 -7.05 -9.71
N LEU A 254 15.90 -8.23 -9.39
CA LEU A 254 15.55 -9.25 -10.38
C LEU A 254 14.51 -8.73 -11.38
N ASP A 255 13.46 -8.05 -10.90
CA ASP A 255 12.43 -7.43 -11.75
C ASP A 255 13.04 -6.40 -12.70
N GLU A 256 13.99 -5.59 -12.21
CA GLU A 256 14.71 -4.63 -13.05
C GLU A 256 15.60 -5.31 -14.08
N VAL A 257 16.35 -6.35 -13.67
CA VAL A 257 17.26 -7.11 -14.57
C VAL A 257 16.49 -7.84 -15.67
N VAL A 258 15.33 -8.43 -15.36
CA VAL A 258 14.42 -9.01 -16.37
C VAL A 258 14.08 -8.02 -17.48
N ASN A 259 13.93 -6.73 -17.10
CA ASN A 259 13.52 -5.67 -18.00
C ASN A 259 14.67 -4.89 -18.66
N VAL A 260 15.94 -5.30 -18.46
CA VAL A 260 17.09 -4.71 -19.18
C VAL A 260 17.82 -5.68 -20.10
N VAL A 261 17.47 -6.96 -20.06
CA VAL A 261 18.07 -7.98 -20.93
C VAL A 261 17.05 -8.64 -21.85
N GLU A 262 17.47 -9.14 -22.99
CA GLU A 262 16.67 -9.93 -23.92
C GLU A 262 17.06 -11.42 -23.92
N TYR A 263 18.35 -11.72 -23.67
CA TYR A 263 18.88 -13.07 -23.55
C TYR A 263 19.95 -13.13 -22.45
N PRO A 264 19.61 -13.62 -21.27
CA PRO A 264 20.45 -13.51 -20.08
C PRO A 264 21.56 -14.56 -20.04
N TYR A 265 22.76 -14.14 -19.62
CA TYR A 265 23.88 -15.01 -19.25
C TYR A 265 24.54 -14.48 -17.97
N ALA A 266 24.59 -15.30 -16.93
CA ALA A 266 25.22 -14.92 -15.66
C ALA A 266 26.74 -15.05 -15.72
N ILE A 267 27.45 -14.01 -15.29
CA ILE A 267 28.90 -13.96 -15.14
C ILE A 267 29.25 -13.67 -13.70
N LYS A 268 30.08 -14.49 -13.06
CA LYS A 268 30.61 -14.24 -11.72
C LYS A 268 31.91 -13.43 -11.82
N GLY A 269 31.92 -12.28 -11.13
CA GLY A 269 33.07 -11.40 -10.95
C GLY A 269 33.49 -11.31 -9.49
N GLU A 270 34.65 -10.70 -9.26
CA GLU A 270 35.22 -10.49 -7.92
C GLU A 270 35.73 -9.06 -7.77
N PHE A 271 35.77 -8.60 -6.50
CA PHE A 271 36.40 -7.33 -6.09
C PHE A 271 37.43 -7.60 -4.98
N SER A 272 38.24 -6.58 -4.62
CA SER A 272 39.24 -6.76 -3.57
C SER A 272 38.60 -7.15 -2.24
N LYS A 273 39.18 -8.12 -1.56
CA LYS A 273 38.75 -8.55 -0.21
C LYS A 273 38.84 -7.44 0.83
N ASP A 274 39.67 -6.43 0.61
CA ASP A 274 39.83 -5.30 1.52
C ASP A 274 38.53 -4.53 1.75
N TYR A 275 37.58 -4.58 0.77
CA TYR A 275 36.28 -3.93 0.91
C TYR A 275 35.31 -4.71 1.81
N LEU A 276 35.61 -5.97 2.18
CA LEU A 276 34.81 -6.72 3.17
C LEU A 276 34.92 -6.16 4.60
N GLU A 277 35.79 -5.18 4.84
CA GLU A 277 35.81 -4.38 6.08
C GLU A 277 34.61 -3.44 6.20
N LEU A 278 34.00 -3.09 5.07
CA LEU A 278 32.77 -2.30 5.04
C LEU A 278 31.58 -3.11 5.58
N PRO A 279 30.57 -2.45 6.16
CA PRO A 279 29.29 -3.08 6.45
C PRO A 279 28.68 -3.76 5.21
N GLU A 280 28.14 -4.97 5.40
CA GLU A 280 27.54 -5.77 4.33
C GLU A 280 26.49 -5.01 3.51
N ASP A 281 25.70 -4.18 4.18
CA ASP A 281 24.65 -3.39 3.52
C ASP A 281 25.21 -2.31 2.58
N ILE A 282 26.36 -1.71 2.89
CA ILE A 282 27.03 -0.74 2.00
C ILE A 282 27.48 -1.45 0.72
N ILE A 283 28.13 -2.61 0.84
CA ILE A 283 28.61 -3.39 -0.31
C ILE A 283 27.40 -3.84 -1.15
N THR A 284 26.39 -4.38 -0.49
CA THR A 284 25.16 -4.87 -1.15
C THR A 284 24.48 -3.76 -1.95
N ILE A 285 24.27 -2.58 -1.33
CA ILE A 285 23.63 -1.45 -2.00
C ILE A 285 24.49 -0.93 -3.16
N THR A 286 25.81 -0.86 -3.00
CA THR A 286 26.73 -0.45 -4.06
C THR A 286 26.61 -1.36 -5.27
N LEU A 287 26.60 -2.67 -5.06
CA LEU A 287 26.46 -3.66 -6.13
C LEU A 287 25.09 -3.60 -6.80
N GLU A 288 24.01 -3.57 -6.02
CA GLU A 288 22.64 -3.61 -6.53
C GLU A 288 22.22 -2.30 -7.23
N THR A 289 22.46 -1.15 -6.59
CA THR A 289 21.89 0.12 -7.04
C THR A 289 22.62 0.70 -8.24
N HIS A 290 23.96 0.64 -8.26
CA HIS A 290 24.76 1.23 -9.33
C HIS A 290 24.90 0.31 -10.53
N GLN A 291 25.13 -0.97 -10.27
CA GLN A 291 25.57 -1.89 -11.29
C GLN A 291 24.54 -2.98 -11.62
N ARG A 292 23.46 -3.12 -10.81
CA ARG A 292 22.46 -4.19 -10.93
C ARG A 292 23.11 -5.57 -10.83
N TYR A 293 24.06 -5.71 -9.91
CA TYR A 293 24.73 -6.97 -9.63
C TYR A 293 24.12 -7.65 -8.42
N PHE A 294 24.09 -8.97 -8.44
CA PHE A 294 23.64 -9.79 -7.31
C PHE A 294 24.84 -10.09 -6.42
N PRO A 295 24.82 -9.66 -5.13
CA PRO A 295 25.86 -10.02 -4.17
C PRO A 295 25.85 -11.53 -3.93
N VAL A 296 27.00 -12.09 -3.52
CA VAL A 296 27.17 -13.52 -3.32
C VAL A 296 27.62 -13.81 -1.89
N LYS A 297 26.95 -14.77 -1.25
CA LYS A 297 27.37 -15.36 0.02
C LYS A 297 28.24 -16.58 -0.24
N ASP A 298 29.23 -16.79 0.63
CA ASP A 298 30.03 -17.99 0.65
C ASP A 298 29.28 -19.18 1.29
N LYS A 299 29.94 -20.34 1.34
CA LYS A 299 29.42 -21.57 1.97
C LYS A 299 29.07 -21.44 3.46
N ASP A 300 29.63 -20.44 4.14
CA ASP A 300 29.40 -20.18 5.56
C ASP A 300 28.26 -19.15 5.76
N GLY A 301 27.61 -18.71 4.67
CA GLY A 301 26.51 -17.75 4.67
C GLY A 301 26.92 -16.30 4.86
N LYS A 302 28.22 -15.99 4.80
CA LYS A 302 28.77 -14.62 4.90
C LYS A 302 28.88 -13.99 3.53
N LEU A 303 28.73 -12.66 3.46
CA LEU A 303 28.99 -11.92 2.22
C LEU A 303 30.43 -12.19 1.75
N SER A 304 30.58 -12.60 0.51
CA SER A 304 31.87 -12.81 -0.15
C SER A 304 32.27 -11.60 -0.98
N ASN A 305 33.54 -11.57 -1.42
CA ASN A 305 34.01 -10.56 -2.37
C ASN A 305 33.62 -10.87 -3.82
N LYS A 306 32.47 -11.54 -4.02
CA LYS A 306 32.00 -11.96 -5.34
C LYS A 306 30.65 -11.33 -5.63
N PHE A 307 30.38 -11.16 -6.92
CA PHE A 307 29.08 -10.71 -7.42
C PHE A 307 28.72 -11.44 -8.71
N ILE A 308 27.43 -11.42 -9.05
CA ILE A 308 26.95 -11.96 -10.32
C ILE A 308 26.30 -10.84 -11.11
N VAL A 309 26.75 -10.67 -12.36
CA VAL A 309 26.16 -9.77 -13.34
C VAL A 309 25.44 -10.57 -14.42
N ILE A 310 24.25 -10.10 -14.85
CA ILE A 310 23.55 -10.69 -15.98
C ILE A 310 23.91 -9.93 -17.24
N ARG A 311 24.67 -10.59 -18.08
CA ARG A 311 25.01 -10.09 -19.42
C ARG A 311 23.84 -10.32 -20.37
N ASN A 312 23.57 -9.36 -21.24
CA ASN A 312 22.63 -9.52 -22.35
C ASN A 312 23.36 -10.13 -23.57
N ALA A 313 23.58 -11.44 -23.57
CA ALA A 313 24.28 -12.18 -24.62
C ALA A 313 24.15 -13.69 -24.41
N PRO A 314 24.31 -14.52 -25.45
CA PRO A 314 24.19 -15.99 -25.35
C PRO A 314 25.41 -16.70 -24.75
N GLU A 315 26.49 -15.98 -24.45
CA GLU A 315 27.77 -16.61 -24.10
C GLU A 315 28.57 -15.86 -23.04
N TYR A 316 29.51 -16.56 -22.41
CA TYR A 316 30.48 -15.99 -21.50
C TYR A 316 31.49 -15.06 -22.22
N SER A 317 32.01 -14.06 -21.52
CA SER A 317 33.08 -13.18 -22.00
C SER A 317 33.97 -12.74 -20.87
N GLU A 318 35.25 -13.12 -20.93
CA GLU A 318 36.28 -12.70 -19.98
C GLU A 318 36.50 -11.18 -20.00
N THR A 319 36.41 -10.55 -21.18
CA THR A 319 36.53 -9.11 -21.33
C THR A 319 35.38 -8.38 -20.60
N VAL A 320 34.15 -8.89 -20.69
CA VAL A 320 32.99 -8.35 -19.98
C VAL A 320 33.16 -8.56 -18.49
N LYS A 321 33.61 -9.73 -18.02
CA LYS A 321 33.89 -9.97 -16.60
C LYS A 321 34.85 -8.92 -16.05
N LYS A 322 36.06 -8.79 -16.66
CA LYS A 322 37.07 -7.81 -16.24
C LYS A 322 36.55 -6.35 -16.30
N GLY A 323 35.73 -6.02 -17.28
CA GLY A 323 35.08 -4.73 -17.38
C GLY A 323 34.17 -4.43 -16.19
N ASN A 324 33.35 -5.40 -15.78
CA ASN A 324 32.44 -5.25 -14.63
C ASN A 324 33.23 -5.19 -13.30
N GLU A 325 34.25 -6.01 -13.11
CA GLU A 325 35.14 -5.94 -11.94
C GLU A 325 35.79 -4.55 -11.81
N LYS A 326 36.32 -4.02 -12.92
CA LYS A 326 36.93 -2.70 -12.96
C LYS A 326 35.96 -1.55 -12.64
N VAL A 327 34.68 -1.71 -12.89
CA VAL A 327 33.65 -0.66 -12.59
C VAL A 327 33.24 -0.70 -11.12
N VAL A 328 33.28 -1.87 -10.47
CA VAL A 328 32.94 -2.01 -9.04
C VAL A 328 33.97 -1.36 -8.13
N GLU A 329 35.26 -1.54 -8.45
CA GLU A 329 36.40 -1.07 -7.63
C GLU A 329 36.30 0.41 -7.22
N PRO A 330 36.14 1.39 -8.12
CA PRO A 330 36.03 2.79 -7.75
C PRO A 330 34.83 3.08 -6.84
N ARG A 331 33.70 2.39 -7.03
CA ARG A 331 32.49 2.60 -6.23
C ARG A 331 32.65 2.13 -4.80
N LEU A 332 33.29 0.97 -4.61
CA LEU A 332 33.62 0.47 -3.28
C LEU A 332 34.72 1.30 -2.62
N ALA A 333 35.67 1.80 -3.40
CA ALA A 333 36.72 2.72 -2.90
C ALA A 333 36.11 4.04 -2.38
N ASP A 334 35.17 4.63 -3.13
CA ASP A 334 34.44 5.84 -2.70
C ASP A 334 33.66 5.57 -1.41
N ALA A 335 32.90 4.46 -1.37
CA ALA A 335 32.13 4.10 -0.18
C ALA A 335 33.05 3.86 1.05
N LYS A 336 34.20 3.19 0.85
CA LYS A 336 35.19 2.98 1.92
C LYS A 336 35.81 4.29 2.39
N PHE A 337 36.13 5.18 1.46
CA PHE A 337 36.67 6.49 1.82
C PHE A 337 35.68 7.27 2.71
N PHE A 338 34.41 7.38 2.34
CA PHE A 338 33.40 8.06 3.15
C PHE A 338 33.21 7.40 4.52
N PHE A 339 33.17 6.08 4.55
CA PHE A 339 33.03 5.32 5.79
C PHE A 339 34.22 5.54 6.74
N ASP A 340 35.44 5.51 6.22
CA ASP A 340 36.65 5.72 6.99
C ASP A 340 36.76 7.18 7.48
N GLU A 341 36.34 8.16 6.67
CA GLU A 341 36.26 9.57 7.09
C GLU A 341 35.26 9.78 8.22
N ASP A 342 34.09 9.15 8.15
CA ASP A 342 33.07 9.24 9.22
C ASP A 342 33.55 8.64 10.54
N LEU A 343 34.43 7.64 10.51
CA LEU A 343 35.01 7.01 11.69
C LEU A 343 36.14 7.83 12.35
N LYS A 344 36.72 8.84 11.69
CA LYS A 344 37.79 9.69 12.27
C LYS A 344 37.26 10.64 13.35
N GLY A 345 36.01 11.10 13.21
CA GLY A 345 35.34 11.96 14.18
C GLY A 345 34.57 11.14 15.22
N LYS A 346 34.15 11.81 16.30
CA LYS A 346 33.24 11.20 17.26
C LYS A 346 31.83 11.26 16.68
N PHE A 347 31.13 10.12 16.61
CA PHE A 347 29.76 10.04 16.11
C PHE A 347 28.80 10.96 16.87
N ALA A 348 29.00 11.08 18.20
CA ALA A 348 28.20 11.97 19.04
C ALA A 348 28.31 13.46 18.66
N ASP A 349 29.44 13.90 18.10
CA ASP A 349 29.65 15.31 17.71
C ASP A 349 28.72 15.68 16.52
N ASN A 350 28.21 14.69 15.79
CA ASN A 350 27.24 14.92 14.69
C ASN A 350 25.91 15.44 15.20
N VAL A 351 25.53 15.21 16.46
CA VAL A 351 24.30 15.75 17.05
C VAL A 351 24.27 17.27 16.93
N GLU A 352 25.38 17.94 17.22
CA GLU A 352 25.49 19.41 17.11
C GLU A 352 25.31 19.90 15.64
N LYS A 353 25.79 19.13 14.67
CA LYS A 353 25.63 19.46 13.23
C LYS A 353 24.18 19.38 12.75
N LEU A 354 23.30 18.66 13.46
CA LEU A 354 21.87 18.58 13.16
C LEU A 354 21.15 19.93 13.29
N LYS A 355 21.77 20.93 13.91
CA LYS A 355 21.28 22.32 13.96
C LYS A 355 21.23 22.96 12.57
N GLU A 356 22.04 22.50 11.64
CA GLU A 356 22.08 22.98 10.26
C GLU A 356 21.09 22.23 9.33
N VAL A 357 20.51 21.13 9.80
CA VAL A 357 19.59 20.30 9.02
C VAL A 357 18.15 20.67 9.33
N THR A 358 17.50 21.35 8.40
CA THR A 358 16.08 21.70 8.53
C THR A 358 15.21 20.45 8.37
N PHE A 359 14.37 20.14 9.38
CA PHE A 359 13.36 19.10 9.26
C PHE A 359 12.17 19.60 8.42
N GLN A 360 11.58 20.72 8.84
CA GLN A 360 10.49 21.41 8.15
C GLN A 360 10.49 22.88 8.62
N LYS A 361 10.17 23.81 7.71
CA LYS A 361 10.29 25.26 7.95
C LYS A 361 9.66 25.74 9.26
N ASP A 362 8.46 25.26 9.58
CA ASP A 362 7.69 25.71 10.75
C ASP A 362 7.89 24.80 11.99
N MET A 363 8.57 23.66 11.81
CA MET A 363 8.89 22.70 12.87
C MET A 363 10.34 22.78 13.33
N GLY A 364 11.19 23.50 12.59
CA GLY A 364 12.59 23.74 12.92
C GLY A 364 13.56 22.69 12.40
N THR A 365 14.70 22.55 13.08
CA THR A 365 15.79 21.66 12.70
C THR A 365 15.61 20.24 13.25
N ILE A 366 16.42 19.29 12.72
CA ILE A 366 16.47 17.93 13.27
C ILE A 366 16.99 17.94 14.71
N PHE A 367 17.91 18.82 15.05
CA PHE A 367 18.39 18.98 16.43
C PHE A 367 17.24 19.33 17.38
N GLU A 368 16.42 20.33 17.05
CA GLU A 368 15.28 20.73 17.87
C GLU A 368 14.26 19.58 17.98
N LYS A 369 14.05 18.83 16.90
CA LYS A 369 13.22 17.64 16.92
C LYS A 369 13.75 16.58 17.90
N VAL A 370 15.06 16.29 17.88
CA VAL A 370 15.70 15.36 18.83
C VAL A 370 15.46 15.82 20.26
N LYS A 371 15.66 17.12 20.55
CA LYS A 371 15.47 17.65 21.92
C LYS A 371 14.01 17.61 22.38
N ARG A 372 13.03 17.72 21.49
CA ARG A 372 11.61 17.47 21.83
C ARG A 372 11.35 15.99 22.06
N SER A 373 11.93 15.12 21.21
CA SER A 373 11.81 13.66 21.36
C SER A 373 12.41 13.15 22.66
N GLU A 374 13.53 13.74 23.14
CA GLU A 374 14.09 13.43 24.47
C GLU A 374 13.07 13.68 25.59
N LYS A 375 12.39 14.84 25.57
CA LYS A 375 11.37 15.19 26.57
C LYS A 375 10.16 14.26 26.52
N ILE A 376 9.75 13.84 25.30
CA ILE A 376 8.68 12.85 25.12
C ILE A 376 9.13 11.48 25.67
N ALA A 377 10.38 11.08 25.42
CA ALA A 377 10.94 9.85 25.95
C ALA A 377 11.04 9.89 27.49
N GLU A 378 11.44 11.02 28.09
CA GLU A 378 11.47 11.19 29.54
C GLU A 378 10.09 11.00 30.17
N TYR A 379 9.03 11.52 29.54
CA TYR A 379 7.66 11.26 29.97
C TYR A 379 7.33 9.77 29.94
N LEU A 380 7.61 9.09 28.82
CA LEU A 380 7.36 7.65 28.68
C LEU A 380 8.17 6.80 29.67
N ILE A 381 9.42 7.16 29.95
CA ILE A 381 10.27 6.51 30.96
C ILE A 381 9.61 6.59 32.34
N SER A 382 9.04 7.74 32.69
CA SER A 382 8.34 7.93 33.97
C SER A 382 7.07 7.10 34.04
N GLU A 383 6.22 7.19 33.02
CA GLU A 383 4.94 6.45 32.95
C GLU A 383 5.11 4.93 32.99
N LEU A 384 6.15 4.43 32.33
CA LEU A 384 6.44 2.99 32.23
C LEU A 384 7.38 2.47 33.33
N ASN A 385 7.77 3.32 34.27
CA ASN A 385 8.73 2.99 35.37
C ASN A 385 10.06 2.40 34.86
N LEU A 386 10.60 2.95 33.72
CA LEU A 386 11.84 2.50 33.07
C LEU A 386 13.08 3.28 33.55
N THR A 387 13.11 3.68 34.82
CA THR A 387 14.18 4.54 35.39
C THR A 387 15.57 3.88 35.30
N ASP A 388 15.62 2.56 35.41
CA ASP A 388 16.84 1.75 35.28
C ASP A 388 17.44 1.78 33.87
N LYS A 389 16.63 2.04 32.85
CA LYS A 389 17.04 2.14 31.44
C LYS A 389 17.12 3.59 30.93
N LYS A 390 16.86 4.57 31.77
CA LYS A 390 16.76 5.98 31.37
C LYS A 390 17.98 6.45 30.59
N GLU A 391 19.16 6.15 31.06
CA GLU A 391 20.42 6.62 30.43
C GLU A 391 20.53 6.09 28.99
N ASN A 392 20.32 4.79 28.76
CA ASN A 392 20.39 4.17 27.44
C ASN A 392 19.29 4.67 26.53
N ILE A 393 18.04 4.83 27.02
CA ILE A 393 16.92 5.33 26.20
C ILE A 393 17.21 6.76 25.73
N ILE A 394 17.61 7.67 26.64
CA ILE A 394 17.91 9.06 26.29
C ILE A 394 19.11 9.12 25.33
N ARG A 395 20.16 8.32 25.60
CA ARG A 395 21.31 8.24 24.71
C ARG A 395 20.92 7.76 23.30
N THR A 396 20.01 6.80 23.19
CA THR A 396 19.48 6.33 21.92
C THR A 396 18.74 7.44 21.17
N VAL A 397 17.88 8.20 21.85
CA VAL A 397 17.16 9.33 21.24
C VAL A 397 18.12 10.42 20.78
N ASP A 398 19.12 10.78 21.58
CA ASP A 398 20.11 11.81 21.27
C ASP A 398 20.90 11.45 19.99
N LEU A 399 21.31 10.19 19.87
CA LEU A 399 22.11 9.71 18.73
C LEU A 399 21.28 9.27 17.52
N ALA A 400 19.97 9.10 17.66
CA ALA A 400 19.09 8.46 16.66
C ALA A 400 19.18 9.05 15.25
N LYS A 401 19.48 10.34 15.13
CA LYS A 401 19.55 11.07 13.86
C LYS A 401 20.96 11.53 13.48
N ALA A 402 21.97 11.20 14.30
CA ALA A 402 23.35 11.69 14.12
C ALA A 402 23.99 11.23 12.81
N ASP A 403 23.55 10.12 12.23
CA ASP A 403 24.03 9.62 10.93
C ASP A 403 23.55 10.44 9.73
N LEU A 404 22.51 11.26 9.87
CA LEU A 404 21.99 12.09 8.76
C LEU A 404 23.02 13.09 8.21
N VAL A 405 24.03 13.44 8.99
CA VAL A 405 25.10 14.35 8.59
C VAL A 405 26.43 13.64 8.36
N SER A 406 26.42 12.31 8.29
CA SER A 406 27.59 11.53 7.90
C SER A 406 27.82 11.58 6.39
N ASN A 407 29.08 11.40 5.97
CA ASN A 407 29.43 11.41 4.54
C ASN A 407 28.73 10.27 3.79
N VAL A 408 28.66 9.07 4.38
CA VAL A 408 27.98 7.93 3.76
C VAL A 408 26.49 8.25 3.51
N ILE A 409 25.76 8.76 4.49
CA ILE A 409 24.32 9.08 4.32
C ILE A 409 24.12 10.31 3.42
N GLY A 410 25.10 11.18 3.29
CA GLY A 410 25.11 12.29 2.35
C GLY A 410 25.03 11.83 0.88
N GLU A 411 25.52 10.65 0.57
CA GLU A 411 25.39 10.04 -0.76
C GLU A 411 23.97 9.50 -0.99
N LYS A 412 23.37 9.88 -2.12
CA LYS A 412 21.96 9.61 -2.43
C LYS A 412 21.58 8.14 -2.34
N GLU A 413 22.44 7.25 -2.80
CA GLU A 413 22.20 5.80 -2.79
C GLU A 413 22.13 5.19 -1.39
N PHE A 414 22.89 5.75 -0.43
CA PHE A 414 22.96 5.25 0.93
C PHE A 414 21.95 5.89 1.90
N THR A 415 21.12 6.82 1.42
CA THR A 415 20.08 7.46 2.26
C THR A 415 19.13 6.48 2.92
N LYS A 416 18.89 5.31 2.31
CA LYS A 416 18.07 4.23 2.88
C LYS A 416 18.76 3.45 4.01
N LEU A 417 20.06 3.68 4.26
CA LEU A 417 20.80 3.14 5.40
C LEU A 417 20.71 4.02 6.65
N GLN A 418 19.87 5.06 6.64
CA GLN A 418 19.60 5.86 7.85
C GLN A 418 19.18 4.97 9.02
N GLY A 419 19.72 5.24 10.18
CA GLY A 419 19.58 4.43 11.39
C GLY A 419 20.52 3.22 11.40
N PHE A 420 20.65 2.48 10.31
CA PHE A 420 21.60 1.37 10.20
C PHE A 420 23.06 1.89 10.35
N MET A 421 23.42 2.92 9.60
CA MET A 421 24.76 3.51 9.69
C MET A 421 25.01 4.13 11.06
N GLY A 422 24.00 4.79 11.64
CA GLY A 422 24.07 5.28 13.02
C GLY A 422 24.38 4.18 14.02
N SER A 423 23.70 3.04 13.90
CA SER A 423 23.95 1.84 14.72
C SER A 423 25.40 1.32 14.55
N VAL A 424 25.87 1.24 13.31
CA VAL A 424 27.25 0.78 13.00
C VAL A 424 28.30 1.71 13.60
N TYR A 425 28.13 3.03 13.44
CA TYR A 425 29.06 4.01 14.02
C TYR A 425 29.05 3.99 15.56
N ALA A 426 27.88 3.95 16.16
CA ALA A 426 27.72 3.84 17.60
C ALA A 426 28.43 2.59 18.15
N GLN A 427 28.20 1.43 17.53
CA GLN A 427 28.84 0.18 17.93
C GLN A 427 30.37 0.23 17.80
N LYS A 428 30.88 0.75 16.67
CA LYS A 428 32.33 0.86 16.43
C LYS A 428 33.03 1.83 17.38
N GLN A 429 32.29 2.80 17.91
CA GLN A 429 32.82 3.79 18.88
C GLN A 429 32.52 3.46 20.33
N GLY A 430 31.99 2.26 20.62
CA GLY A 430 31.88 1.72 21.97
C GLY A 430 30.66 2.15 22.76
N GLU A 431 29.60 2.65 22.07
CA GLU A 431 28.29 2.83 22.72
C GLU A 431 27.72 1.47 23.16
N ASP A 432 26.85 1.50 24.17
CA ASP A 432 26.16 0.30 24.64
C ASP A 432 25.44 -0.40 23.47
N LYS A 433 25.40 -1.73 23.49
CA LYS A 433 24.82 -2.53 22.39
C LYS A 433 23.34 -2.25 22.18
N ASP A 434 22.59 -2.01 23.28
CA ASP A 434 21.14 -1.75 23.21
C ASP A 434 20.91 -0.31 22.71
N VAL A 435 21.80 0.64 23.02
CA VAL A 435 21.82 1.98 22.42
C VAL A 435 22.10 1.90 20.92
N ALA A 436 23.15 1.19 20.52
CA ALA A 436 23.51 1.06 19.12
C ALA A 436 22.39 0.38 18.30
N LEU A 437 21.79 -0.70 18.82
CA LEU A 437 20.67 -1.35 18.18
C LEU A 437 19.42 -0.46 18.16
N GLY A 438 19.15 0.24 19.25
CA GLY A 438 18.03 1.18 19.39
C GLY A 438 18.09 2.31 18.36
N ILE A 439 19.28 2.80 18.01
CA ILE A 439 19.49 3.79 16.94
C ILE A 439 18.97 3.26 15.58
N PHE A 440 19.16 1.99 15.27
CA PHE A 440 18.57 1.38 14.08
C PHE A 440 17.06 1.19 14.24
N GLU A 441 16.64 0.63 15.37
CA GLU A 441 15.27 0.19 15.60
C GLU A 441 14.27 1.34 15.75
N HIS A 442 14.69 2.57 16.08
CA HIS A 442 13.77 3.69 16.22
C HIS A 442 13.02 4.03 14.90
N TYR A 443 13.55 3.65 13.74
CA TYR A 443 12.85 3.78 12.46
C TYR A 443 11.76 2.72 12.26
N LEU A 444 11.84 1.58 12.98
CA LEU A 444 10.91 0.46 12.79
C LEU A 444 9.51 0.76 13.37
N PRO A 445 8.45 0.21 12.77
CA PRO A 445 8.40 -0.35 11.43
C PRO A 445 8.43 0.74 10.35
N ARG A 446 9.16 0.53 9.26
CA ARG A 446 9.30 1.50 8.16
C ARG A 446 8.16 1.39 7.13
N TYR A 447 7.56 0.18 7.05
CA TYR A 447 6.43 -0.15 6.15
C TYR A 447 5.55 -1.23 6.79
N GLN A 448 4.39 -1.49 6.20
CA GLN A 448 3.48 -2.53 6.70
C GLN A 448 4.11 -3.92 6.56
N GLY A 449 4.16 -4.68 7.66
CA GLY A 449 4.81 -5.98 7.72
C GLY A 449 6.34 -5.96 7.93
N ASP A 450 6.93 -4.78 8.18
CA ASP A 450 8.33 -4.66 8.61
C ASP A 450 8.53 -5.24 10.02
N LYS A 451 9.79 -5.50 10.37
CA LYS A 451 10.16 -5.91 11.73
C LYS A 451 9.77 -4.83 12.73
N LEU A 452 9.54 -5.24 13.96
CA LEU A 452 9.30 -4.34 15.09
C LEU A 452 10.56 -4.25 15.96
N PRO A 453 10.74 -3.15 16.75
CA PRO A 453 11.84 -3.04 17.70
C PRO A 453 11.88 -4.23 18.67
N THR A 454 13.08 -4.69 18.97
CA THR A 454 13.34 -5.75 19.95
C THR A 454 13.88 -5.19 21.27
N THR A 455 14.44 -3.97 21.22
CA THR A 455 14.93 -3.25 22.40
C THR A 455 13.88 -2.23 22.89
N VAL A 456 13.86 -2.01 24.19
CA VAL A 456 13.01 -0.97 24.79
C VAL A 456 13.52 0.43 24.40
N GLU A 457 14.82 0.57 24.25
CA GLU A 457 15.52 1.76 23.80
C GLU A 457 15.02 2.20 22.40
N GLY A 458 15.02 1.28 21.45
CA GLY A 458 14.51 1.51 20.09
C GLY A 458 12.99 1.75 20.04
N ALA A 459 12.23 1.04 20.87
CA ALA A 459 10.79 1.20 20.96
C ALA A 459 10.41 2.61 21.44
N ILE A 460 10.97 3.06 22.59
CA ILE A 460 10.68 4.38 23.16
C ILE A 460 11.19 5.50 22.25
N ALA A 461 12.42 5.39 21.74
CA ALA A 461 12.98 6.37 20.80
C ALA A 461 12.11 6.48 19.52
N GLY A 462 11.64 5.35 18.99
CA GLY A 462 10.78 5.31 17.83
C GLY A 462 9.39 5.92 18.07
N ILE A 463 8.79 5.69 19.23
CA ILE A 463 7.53 6.32 19.63
C ILE A 463 7.71 7.84 19.76
N ALA A 464 8.74 8.28 20.46
CA ALA A 464 9.01 9.70 20.69
C ALA A 464 9.27 10.47 19.39
N ASP A 465 10.11 9.94 18.49
CA ASP A 465 10.41 10.51 17.17
C ASP A 465 9.17 10.65 16.28
N LYS A 466 8.34 9.58 16.23
CA LYS A 466 7.12 9.57 15.43
C LYS A 466 6.05 10.48 16.03
N MET A 467 5.92 10.54 17.36
CA MET A 467 4.97 11.41 18.06
C MET A 467 5.28 12.89 17.83
N ASP A 468 6.56 13.32 17.95
CA ASP A 468 6.96 14.69 17.61
C ASP A 468 6.58 15.06 16.16
N THR A 469 6.81 14.14 15.22
CA THR A 469 6.45 14.34 13.82
C THR A 469 4.95 14.52 13.62
N ILE A 470 4.13 13.66 14.26
CA ILE A 470 2.67 13.70 14.12
C ILE A 470 2.14 15.01 14.71
N ILE A 471 2.50 15.32 15.95
CA ILE A 471 2.06 16.55 16.63
C ILE A 471 2.48 17.78 15.83
N GLY A 472 3.76 17.84 15.43
CA GLY A 472 4.30 18.98 14.69
C GLY A 472 3.57 19.19 13.36
N CYS A 473 3.37 18.13 12.57
CA CYS A 473 2.63 18.24 11.31
C CYS A 473 1.19 18.73 11.50
N PHE A 474 0.47 18.20 12.49
CA PHE A 474 -0.88 18.67 12.80
C PHE A 474 -0.88 20.13 13.29
N ALA A 475 0.10 20.50 14.12
CA ALA A 475 0.23 21.86 14.67
C ALA A 475 0.49 22.94 13.60
N VAL A 476 1.21 22.57 12.52
CA VAL A 476 1.51 23.49 11.41
C VAL A 476 0.60 23.32 10.18
N GLY A 477 -0.50 22.55 10.30
CA GLY A 477 -1.52 22.40 9.26
C GLY A 477 -1.19 21.39 8.16
N LEU A 478 -0.18 20.54 8.33
CA LEU A 478 0.23 19.50 7.38
C LEU A 478 -0.52 18.18 7.62
N LYS A 479 -1.83 18.27 7.79
CA LYS A 479 -2.71 17.12 8.06
C LYS A 479 -2.84 16.23 6.81
N PRO A 480 -2.85 14.89 6.97
CA PRO A 480 -3.04 13.98 5.85
C PRO A 480 -4.48 14.06 5.32
N THR A 481 -4.65 14.08 3.99
CA THR A 481 -5.94 14.02 3.31
C THR A 481 -6.19 12.61 2.78
N SER A 482 -7.42 12.30 2.28
CA SER A 482 -7.75 10.97 1.73
C SER A 482 -6.73 10.46 0.71
N SER A 483 -6.17 11.35 -0.13
CA SER A 483 -5.26 11.02 -1.23
C SER A 483 -3.79 11.39 -1.00
N LYS A 484 -3.46 12.20 0.03
CA LYS A 484 -2.10 12.71 0.25
C LYS A 484 -1.67 12.55 1.70
N ASP A 485 -0.49 11.99 1.90
CA ASP A 485 0.18 11.85 3.20
C ASP A 485 1.71 11.95 3.01
N PRO A 486 2.23 13.15 2.72
CA PRO A 486 3.64 13.33 2.34
C PRO A 486 4.62 13.02 3.48
N TYR A 487 4.17 13.12 4.74
CA TYR A 487 4.97 12.80 5.91
C TYR A 487 4.70 11.40 6.47
N ALA A 488 3.90 10.60 5.78
CA ALA A 488 3.56 9.23 6.17
C ALA A 488 2.98 9.10 7.60
N LEU A 489 2.18 10.08 8.03
CA LEU A 489 1.64 10.16 9.39
C LEU A 489 0.75 8.96 9.74
N ARG A 490 -0.01 8.42 8.75
CA ARG A 490 -0.79 7.20 8.95
C ARG A 490 0.08 6.02 9.34
N ARG A 491 1.17 5.83 8.61
CA ARG A 491 2.13 4.76 8.85
C ARG A 491 2.87 4.96 10.18
N ALA A 492 3.25 6.20 10.49
CA ALA A 492 3.88 6.54 11.75
C ALA A 492 2.97 6.19 12.94
N THR A 493 1.68 6.57 12.89
CA THR A 493 0.71 6.25 13.94
C THR A 493 0.46 4.75 14.07
N GLN A 494 0.28 4.03 12.95
CA GLN A 494 0.17 2.56 12.97
C GLN A 494 1.41 1.92 13.58
N GLY A 495 2.60 2.43 13.24
CA GLY A 495 3.86 1.95 13.81
C GLY A 495 3.93 2.14 15.33
N ILE A 496 3.49 3.28 15.86
CA ILE A 496 3.40 3.49 17.33
C ILE A 496 2.49 2.42 17.95
N ILE A 497 1.30 2.23 17.42
CA ILE A 497 0.31 1.27 17.93
C ILE A 497 0.87 -0.16 17.91
N GLN A 498 1.50 -0.55 16.80
CA GLN A 498 2.12 -1.88 16.67
C GLN A 498 3.27 -2.09 17.66
N VAL A 499 4.09 -1.05 17.89
CA VAL A 499 5.18 -1.11 18.88
C VAL A 499 4.62 -1.22 20.30
N MET A 500 3.58 -0.44 20.66
CA MET A 500 2.90 -0.57 21.96
C MET A 500 2.42 -2.02 22.19
N LEU A 501 1.72 -2.59 21.24
CA LEU A 501 1.18 -3.96 21.33
C LEU A 501 2.29 -5.03 21.43
N ASN A 502 3.29 -4.94 20.55
CA ASN A 502 4.38 -5.93 20.49
C ASN A 502 5.25 -5.91 21.73
N SER A 503 5.65 -4.71 22.17
CA SER A 503 6.55 -4.53 23.29
C SER A 503 5.79 -4.42 24.63
N ARG A 504 4.46 -4.56 24.62
CA ARG A 504 3.56 -4.45 25.78
C ARG A 504 3.77 -3.16 26.59
N LEU A 505 3.98 -2.04 25.89
CA LEU A 505 4.15 -0.74 26.49
C LEU A 505 2.77 -0.16 26.83
N SER A 506 2.42 -0.27 28.10
CA SER A 506 1.08 0.02 28.63
C SER A 506 1.02 1.44 29.18
N PHE A 507 0.50 2.39 28.40
CA PHE A 507 0.28 3.80 28.76
C PHE A 507 -0.92 4.39 28.03
N ASP A 508 -1.48 5.50 28.56
CA ASP A 508 -2.57 6.24 27.93
C ASP A 508 -2.06 7.04 26.71
N TYR A 509 -2.57 6.70 25.53
CA TYR A 509 -2.14 7.38 24.30
C TYR A 509 -2.63 8.83 24.21
N LYS A 510 -3.74 9.19 24.87
CA LYS A 510 -4.24 10.58 24.90
C LYS A 510 -3.35 11.47 25.75
N GLU A 511 -2.93 10.98 26.92
CA GLU A 511 -1.99 11.70 27.76
C GLU A 511 -0.63 11.91 27.06
N LEU A 512 -0.15 10.89 26.32
CA LEU A 512 1.03 11.05 25.49
C LEU A 512 0.84 12.13 24.39
N ILE A 513 -0.33 12.19 23.75
CA ILE A 513 -0.66 13.22 22.75
C ILE A 513 -0.67 14.61 23.39
N GLU A 514 -1.30 14.76 24.54
CA GLU A 514 -1.36 16.02 25.29
C GLU A 514 0.05 16.48 25.69
N LYS A 515 0.85 15.57 26.24
CA LYS A 515 2.23 15.85 26.65
C LYS A 515 3.13 16.24 25.47
N ALA A 516 3.06 15.51 24.39
CA ALA A 516 3.81 15.85 23.18
C ALA A 516 3.38 17.20 22.58
N TYR A 517 2.09 17.53 22.65
CA TYR A 517 1.58 18.86 22.25
C TYR A 517 2.09 19.98 23.17
N GLU A 518 2.10 19.79 24.49
CA GLU A 518 2.70 20.73 25.43
C GLU A 518 4.18 21.00 25.10
N ILE A 519 4.96 19.94 24.88
CA ILE A 519 6.38 20.03 24.54
C ILE A 519 6.59 20.79 23.25
N PHE A 520 5.79 20.48 22.20
CA PHE A 520 5.88 21.15 20.90
C PHE A 520 5.48 22.63 20.99
N SER A 521 4.38 22.95 21.65
CA SER A 521 3.84 24.32 21.78
C SER A 521 4.71 25.23 22.61
N ALA A 522 5.50 24.67 23.53
CA ALA A 522 6.50 25.42 24.30
C ALA A 522 7.74 25.82 23.46
N ASP A 523 8.02 25.07 22.39
CA ASP A 523 9.19 25.26 21.54
C ASP A 523 8.85 25.97 20.21
N LYS A 524 7.67 25.71 19.65
CA LYS A 524 7.27 26.17 18.31
C LYS A 524 5.89 26.85 18.30
N LYS A 525 5.68 27.74 17.32
CA LYS A 525 4.40 28.37 17.10
C LYS A 525 3.39 27.38 16.53
N VAL A 526 2.29 27.20 17.24
CA VAL A 526 1.13 26.43 16.77
C VAL A 526 0.29 27.28 15.84
N LEU A 527 -0.01 26.80 14.64
CA LEU A 527 -0.79 27.50 13.62
C LEU A 527 -2.25 27.03 13.61
N GLU A 528 -2.51 25.81 14.03
CA GLU A 528 -3.84 25.17 14.01
C GLU A 528 -4.49 25.13 15.38
N LYS A 529 -5.86 25.18 15.37
CA LYS A 529 -6.69 24.97 16.54
C LYS A 529 -7.05 23.48 16.68
N ASN A 530 -7.36 23.03 17.89
CA ASN A 530 -7.84 21.68 18.18
C ASN A 530 -6.86 20.53 17.83
N VAL A 531 -5.55 20.78 17.83
CA VAL A 531 -4.53 19.80 17.45
C VAL A 531 -4.66 18.50 18.25
N VAL A 532 -4.77 18.57 19.57
CA VAL A 532 -4.93 17.40 20.44
C VAL A 532 -6.14 16.57 20.05
N LYS A 533 -7.31 17.23 19.88
CA LYS A 533 -8.55 16.54 19.46
C LYS A 533 -8.38 15.82 18.10
N ASP A 534 -7.82 16.53 17.12
CA ASP A 534 -7.65 15.99 15.77
C ASP A 534 -6.68 14.82 15.73
N VAL A 535 -5.58 14.90 16.50
CA VAL A 535 -4.61 13.80 16.63
C VAL A 535 -5.21 12.61 17.38
N THR A 536 -5.97 12.87 18.46
CA THR A 536 -6.66 11.80 19.19
C THR A 536 -7.63 11.03 18.29
N GLU A 537 -8.44 11.73 17.51
CA GLU A 537 -9.35 11.07 16.55
C GLU A 537 -8.58 10.34 15.45
N PHE A 538 -7.46 10.91 15.01
CA PHE A 538 -6.57 10.27 14.04
C PHE A 538 -5.96 8.98 14.59
N PHE A 539 -5.54 8.95 15.85
CA PHE A 539 -5.06 7.73 16.53
C PHE A 539 -6.15 6.69 16.65
N LYS A 540 -7.34 7.09 17.12
CA LYS A 540 -8.48 6.21 17.30
C LYS A 540 -8.82 5.43 16.02
N GLN A 541 -8.87 6.10 14.87
CA GLN A 541 -9.09 5.45 13.58
C GLN A 541 -7.98 4.45 13.23
N ARG A 542 -6.73 4.70 13.63
CA ARG A 542 -5.60 3.79 13.37
C ARG A 542 -5.61 2.60 14.31
N ILE A 543 -6.00 2.79 15.57
CA ILE A 543 -6.22 1.70 16.52
C ILE A 543 -7.28 0.74 15.97
N ILE A 544 -8.43 1.27 15.51
CA ILE A 544 -9.48 0.46 14.87
C ILE A 544 -8.90 -0.33 13.68
N ASN A 545 -8.11 0.29 12.81
CA ASN A 545 -7.54 -0.37 11.64
C ASN A 545 -6.58 -1.51 12.04
N VAL A 546 -5.68 -1.27 13.00
CA VAL A 546 -4.71 -2.29 13.45
C VAL A 546 -5.43 -3.45 14.13
N LEU A 547 -6.36 -3.17 15.03
CA LEU A 547 -7.08 -4.20 15.78
C LEU A 547 -8.10 -4.96 14.90
N SER A 548 -8.59 -4.36 13.80
CA SER A 548 -9.50 -5.02 12.86
C SER A 548 -8.86 -6.18 12.07
N GLU A 549 -7.53 -6.30 12.10
CA GLU A 549 -6.83 -7.49 11.57
C GLU A 549 -7.09 -8.75 12.42
N LYS A 550 -7.43 -8.56 13.71
CA LYS A 550 -7.61 -9.63 14.70
C LYS A 550 -9.04 -9.73 15.22
N TYR A 551 -9.76 -8.63 15.35
CA TYR A 551 -11.07 -8.53 15.98
C TYR A 551 -12.14 -7.99 15.04
N LYS A 552 -13.42 -8.34 15.31
CA LYS A 552 -14.55 -7.73 14.60
C LYS A 552 -14.66 -6.23 14.93
N LYS A 553 -14.87 -5.44 13.93
CA LYS A 553 -14.90 -3.97 14.04
C LYS A 553 -15.97 -3.46 15.02
N GLU A 554 -17.08 -4.18 15.12
CA GLU A 554 -18.17 -3.88 16.05
C GLU A 554 -17.68 -3.93 17.50
N LEU A 555 -16.95 -4.98 17.89
CA LEU A 555 -16.39 -5.11 19.24
C LEU A 555 -15.40 -3.99 19.56
N ILE A 556 -14.53 -3.64 18.60
CA ILE A 556 -13.58 -2.56 18.80
C ILE A 556 -14.31 -1.23 19.01
N ASN A 557 -15.34 -0.95 18.23
CA ASN A 557 -16.10 0.32 18.32
C ASN A 557 -16.82 0.48 19.67
N TYR A 558 -17.22 -0.61 20.30
CA TYR A 558 -17.84 -0.55 21.64
C TYR A 558 -16.80 -0.18 22.71
N GLU A 559 -15.63 -0.79 22.69
CA GLU A 559 -14.64 -0.66 23.77
C GLU A 559 -13.64 0.49 23.62
N ILE A 560 -13.38 0.95 22.39
CA ILE A 560 -12.34 1.98 22.10
C ILE A 560 -12.62 3.34 22.75
N ASN A 561 -13.86 3.60 23.17
CA ASN A 561 -14.21 4.83 23.87
C ASN A 561 -13.96 4.73 25.37
N LEU A 562 -13.86 3.53 25.93
CA LEU A 562 -13.70 3.26 27.34
C LEU A 562 -12.23 3.09 27.72
N GLU A 563 -11.38 2.71 26.76
CA GLU A 563 -9.99 2.37 27.02
C GLU A 563 -9.02 3.16 26.14
N ASN A 564 -8.18 3.96 26.77
CA ASN A 564 -7.16 4.76 26.10
C ASN A 564 -5.79 4.05 26.06
N ASN A 565 -5.66 2.93 26.76
CA ASN A 565 -4.48 2.10 26.74
C ASN A 565 -4.68 0.99 25.70
N VAL A 566 -3.93 1.04 24.60
CA VAL A 566 -4.09 0.11 23.49
C VAL A 566 -3.78 -1.34 23.88
N VAL A 567 -2.85 -1.54 24.82
CA VAL A 567 -2.48 -2.88 25.31
C VAL A 567 -3.63 -3.47 26.15
N GLU A 568 -4.22 -2.66 27.02
CA GLU A 568 -5.39 -3.10 27.81
C GLU A 568 -6.61 -3.31 26.94
N LEU A 569 -6.81 -2.46 25.92
CA LEU A 569 -7.86 -2.65 24.93
C LEU A 569 -7.69 -3.99 24.18
N ASP A 570 -6.48 -4.35 23.74
CA ASP A 570 -6.21 -5.66 23.08
C ASP A 570 -6.51 -6.84 24.03
N LYS A 571 -6.19 -6.73 25.31
CA LYS A 571 -6.51 -7.73 26.32
C LYS A 571 -8.03 -7.89 26.47
N LYS A 572 -8.76 -6.79 26.69
CA LYS A 572 -10.24 -6.80 26.79
C LYS A 572 -10.89 -7.42 25.55
N LEU A 573 -10.47 -7.01 24.35
CA LEU A 573 -11.00 -7.56 23.10
C LEU A 573 -10.68 -9.04 22.93
N SER A 574 -9.50 -9.49 23.39
CA SER A 574 -9.12 -10.91 23.36
C SER A 574 -10.04 -11.75 24.23
N GLU A 575 -10.42 -11.24 25.41
CA GLU A 575 -11.33 -11.92 26.33
C GLU A 575 -12.76 -11.93 25.80
N LEU A 576 -13.24 -10.79 25.28
CA LEU A 576 -14.55 -10.72 24.61
C LEU A 576 -14.63 -11.66 23.39
N LEU A 577 -13.55 -11.80 22.64
CA LEU A 577 -13.50 -12.73 21.51
C LEU A 577 -13.64 -14.18 21.98
N LYS A 578 -12.95 -14.56 23.07
CA LYS A 578 -13.09 -15.90 23.66
C LYS A 578 -14.52 -16.12 24.18
N LEU A 579 -15.06 -15.15 24.90
CA LEU A 579 -16.42 -15.21 25.43
C LEU A 579 -17.46 -15.33 24.30
N SER A 580 -17.26 -14.62 23.18
CA SER A 580 -18.16 -14.65 22.02
C SER A 580 -18.32 -16.03 21.35
N GLN A 581 -17.48 -16.99 21.72
CA GLN A 581 -17.54 -18.37 21.27
C GLN A 581 -18.31 -19.28 22.25
N THR A 582 -18.86 -18.72 23.32
CA THR A 582 -19.58 -19.44 24.37
C THR A 582 -21.03 -18.97 24.51
N GLU A 583 -21.90 -19.79 25.12
CA GLU A 583 -23.29 -19.41 25.45
C GLU A 583 -23.37 -18.21 26.40
N ASN A 584 -22.36 -18.00 27.23
CA ASN A 584 -22.26 -16.89 28.16
C ASN A 584 -22.28 -15.52 27.49
N PHE A 585 -21.86 -15.44 26.23
CA PHE A 585 -21.91 -14.16 25.48
C PHE A 585 -23.35 -13.73 25.20
N GLU A 586 -24.23 -14.65 24.82
CA GLU A 586 -25.65 -14.33 24.60
C GLU A 586 -26.32 -13.92 25.92
N ILE A 587 -25.98 -14.57 27.02
CA ILE A 587 -26.46 -14.18 28.35
C ILE A 587 -26.04 -12.77 28.67
N LEU A 588 -24.75 -12.43 28.51
CA LEU A 588 -24.20 -11.10 28.74
C LEU A 588 -24.91 -10.04 27.90
N ILE A 589 -25.01 -10.24 26.59
CA ILE A 589 -25.67 -9.29 25.67
C ILE A 589 -27.12 -9.06 26.06
N ASN A 590 -27.86 -10.11 26.45
CA ASN A 590 -29.26 -9.99 26.84
C ASN A 590 -29.41 -9.20 28.14
N LEU A 591 -28.54 -9.44 29.13
CA LEU A 591 -28.53 -8.67 30.38
C LEU A 591 -28.27 -7.18 30.14
N LEU A 592 -27.22 -6.86 29.37
CA LEU A 592 -26.87 -5.47 29.05
C LEU A 592 -28.01 -4.74 28.33
N LYS A 593 -28.61 -5.38 27.33
CA LYS A 593 -29.76 -4.82 26.60
C LYS A 593 -30.96 -4.61 27.52
N ARG A 594 -31.24 -5.57 28.43
CA ARG A 594 -32.39 -5.48 29.34
C ARG A 594 -32.26 -4.31 30.30
N VAL A 595 -31.07 -4.10 30.88
CA VAL A 595 -30.78 -2.97 31.76
C VAL A 595 -30.86 -1.65 30.99
N LYS A 596 -30.16 -1.50 29.85
CA LYS A 596 -30.11 -0.28 29.05
C LYS A 596 -31.49 0.16 28.52
N ASN A 597 -32.31 -0.78 28.05
CA ASN A 597 -33.59 -0.46 27.44
C ASN A 597 -34.59 0.20 28.43
N ILE A 598 -34.52 -0.15 29.70
CA ILE A 598 -35.47 0.41 30.71
C ILE A 598 -35.09 1.82 31.16
N VAL A 599 -33.78 2.09 31.27
CA VAL A 599 -33.30 3.37 31.79
C VAL A 599 -33.03 4.42 30.69
N LYS A 600 -33.12 4.03 29.43
CA LYS A 600 -32.77 4.86 28.24
C LYS A 600 -33.53 6.19 28.18
N ASP A 601 -34.81 6.19 28.51
CA ASP A 601 -35.69 7.34 28.35
C ASP A 601 -35.84 8.18 29.65
N GLU A 602 -35.26 7.72 30.76
CA GLU A 602 -35.41 8.31 32.10
C GLU A 602 -34.29 9.34 32.39
N LYS A 603 -34.40 10.55 31.84
CA LYS A 603 -33.33 11.59 31.92
C LYS A 603 -33.23 12.36 33.22
N ASN A 604 -34.28 12.40 34.08
CA ASN A 604 -34.39 13.32 35.22
C ASN A 604 -34.64 12.62 36.56
N VAL A 605 -34.14 11.41 36.77
CA VAL A 605 -34.34 10.69 38.03
C VAL A 605 -33.24 11.05 39.03
N ASN A 606 -33.63 11.33 40.27
CA ASN A 606 -32.69 11.48 41.38
C ASN A 606 -32.00 10.16 41.65
N LEU A 607 -30.67 10.19 41.59
CA LEU A 607 -29.82 8.97 41.73
C LEU A 607 -29.64 8.51 43.19
N ASN A 608 -30.26 9.20 44.18
CA ASN A 608 -30.22 8.76 45.55
C ASN A 608 -31.16 7.57 45.75
N ILE A 609 -30.60 6.45 46.11
CA ILE A 609 -31.31 5.22 46.42
C ILE A 609 -31.63 5.20 47.92
N ASP A 610 -32.93 5.07 48.25
CA ASP A 610 -33.41 4.95 49.63
C ASP A 610 -33.72 3.47 49.91
N SER A 611 -32.89 2.81 50.68
CA SER A 611 -33.06 1.41 51.05
C SER A 611 -34.27 1.11 51.90
N VAL A 612 -34.87 2.14 52.54
CA VAL A 612 -36.12 2.00 53.31
C VAL A 612 -37.34 1.78 52.39
N LEU A 613 -37.22 2.18 51.11
CA LEU A 613 -38.28 1.99 50.12
C LEU A 613 -38.21 0.62 49.42
N PHE A 614 -37.31 -0.27 49.80
CA PHE A 614 -37.25 -1.62 49.23
C PHE A 614 -38.40 -2.48 49.78
N GLU A 615 -39.23 -2.95 48.87
CA GLU A 615 -40.39 -3.80 49.20
C GLU A 615 -40.10 -5.29 49.00
N SER A 616 -39.08 -5.65 48.24
CA SER A 616 -38.76 -7.02 47.94
C SER A 616 -37.27 -7.39 48.24
N ASP A 617 -37.01 -8.65 48.36
CA ASP A 617 -35.63 -9.13 48.55
C ASP A 617 -34.80 -9.02 47.27
N GLU A 618 -35.43 -9.03 46.09
CA GLU A 618 -34.80 -8.79 44.81
C GLU A 618 -34.23 -7.35 44.68
N GLU A 619 -34.93 -6.33 45.22
CA GLU A 619 -34.45 -4.97 45.29
C GLU A 619 -33.17 -4.87 46.13
N LYS A 620 -33.16 -5.54 47.29
CA LYS A 620 -31.98 -5.58 48.18
C LYS A 620 -30.83 -6.33 47.54
N ALA A 621 -31.12 -7.46 46.89
CA ALA A 621 -30.11 -8.31 46.22
C ALA A 621 -29.46 -7.51 45.06
N LEU A 622 -30.26 -6.82 44.23
CA LEU A 622 -29.74 -6.03 43.12
C LEU A 622 -28.91 -4.81 43.63
N TYR A 623 -29.33 -4.17 44.73
CA TYR A 623 -28.58 -3.09 45.35
C TYR A 623 -27.24 -3.55 45.87
N ASN A 624 -27.17 -4.69 46.56
CA ASN A 624 -25.93 -5.25 47.05
C ASN A 624 -24.99 -5.67 45.89
N PHE A 625 -25.57 -6.20 44.82
CA PHE A 625 -24.81 -6.57 43.64
C PHE A 625 -24.26 -5.33 42.91
N ALA A 626 -25.06 -4.25 42.75
CA ALA A 626 -24.57 -2.97 42.15
C ALA A 626 -23.41 -2.39 42.97
N ASN A 627 -23.48 -2.43 44.31
CA ASN A 627 -22.40 -2.01 45.19
C ASN A 627 -21.14 -2.93 45.06
N GLN A 628 -21.35 -4.24 44.90
CA GLN A 628 -20.25 -5.18 44.64
C GLN A 628 -19.54 -4.86 43.33
N LEU A 629 -20.27 -4.61 42.22
CA LEU A 629 -19.69 -4.23 40.92
C LEU A 629 -18.92 -2.92 41.03
N GLU A 630 -19.45 -1.93 41.73
CA GLU A 630 -18.75 -0.64 41.97
C GLU A 630 -17.43 -0.85 42.73
N SER A 631 -17.41 -1.77 43.72
CA SER A 631 -16.19 -2.05 44.49
C SER A 631 -15.09 -2.77 43.70
N ILE A 632 -15.41 -3.40 42.59
CA ILE A 632 -14.48 -4.13 41.70
C ILE A 632 -14.22 -3.42 40.35
N GLU A 633 -14.56 -2.13 40.24
CA GLU A 633 -14.30 -1.34 39.02
C GLU A 633 -12.83 -1.36 38.57
N ASN A 634 -11.90 -1.54 39.52
CA ASN A 634 -10.46 -1.65 39.29
C ASN A 634 -9.94 -3.10 39.16
N ALA A 635 -10.83 -4.11 39.19
CA ALA A 635 -10.44 -5.49 38.95
C ALA A 635 -10.09 -5.72 37.48
N ASP A 636 -9.43 -6.86 37.20
CA ASP A 636 -9.23 -7.25 35.81
C ASP A 636 -10.56 -7.54 35.12
N PHE A 637 -10.59 -7.32 33.82
CA PHE A 637 -11.80 -7.40 33.01
C PHE A 637 -12.47 -8.78 33.06
N SER A 638 -11.69 -9.88 33.09
CA SER A 638 -12.21 -11.24 33.21
C SER A 638 -12.98 -11.44 34.50
N SER A 639 -12.40 -11.06 35.63
CA SER A 639 -13.02 -11.16 36.95
C SER A 639 -14.31 -10.34 37.04
N TYR A 640 -14.32 -9.16 36.40
CA TYR A 640 -15.52 -8.35 36.32
C TYR A 640 -16.66 -9.04 35.54
N ILE A 641 -16.35 -9.55 34.32
CA ILE A 641 -17.32 -10.28 33.49
C ILE A 641 -17.81 -11.56 34.19
N GLU A 642 -16.92 -12.30 34.84
CA GLU A 642 -17.31 -13.50 35.62
C GLU A 642 -18.28 -13.13 36.75
N THR A 643 -18.01 -12.07 37.49
CA THR A 643 -18.89 -11.58 38.56
C THR A 643 -20.26 -11.18 38.00
N LEU A 644 -20.29 -10.49 36.85
CA LEU A 644 -21.52 -10.10 36.18
C LEU A 644 -22.35 -11.31 35.74
N LEU A 645 -21.72 -12.33 35.14
CA LEU A 645 -22.36 -13.53 34.69
C LEU A 645 -22.87 -14.42 35.86
N ASN A 646 -22.10 -14.52 36.92
CA ASN A 646 -22.48 -15.27 38.12
C ASN A 646 -23.70 -14.67 38.86
N ASN A 647 -23.95 -13.39 38.65
CA ASN A 647 -25.12 -12.69 39.22
C ASN A 647 -26.23 -12.41 38.19
N ALA A 648 -26.19 -13.08 37.04
CA ALA A 648 -27.19 -12.92 35.98
C ALA A 648 -28.61 -13.23 36.50
N ASP A 649 -28.75 -14.24 37.33
CA ASP A 649 -30.03 -14.61 37.94
C ASP A 649 -30.57 -13.51 38.87
N THR A 650 -29.73 -12.82 39.64
CA THR A 650 -30.13 -11.68 40.48
C THR A 650 -30.76 -10.56 39.65
N ILE A 651 -30.16 -10.23 38.50
CA ILE A 651 -30.70 -9.23 37.58
C ILE A 651 -32.02 -9.72 36.97
N ASN A 652 -32.09 -10.97 36.53
CA ASN A 652 -33.29 -11.54 35.93
C ASN A 652 -34.44 -11.61 36.92
N GLN A 653 -34.20 -12.09 38.15
CA GLN A 653 -35.23 -12.15 39.22
C GLN A 653 -35.80 -10.75 39.57
N PHE A 654 -34.93 -9.73 39.57
CA PHE A 654 -35.45 -8.37 39.76
C PHE A 654 -36.40 -7.95 38.63
N PHE A 655 -36.04 -8.21 37.39
CA PHE A 655 -36.91 -7.84 36.24
C PHE A 655 -38.19 -8.71 36.15
N ASP A 656 -38.17 -9.91 36.66
CA ASP A 656 -39.30 -10.83 36.58
C ASP A 656 -40.28 -10.66 37.73
N ASN A 657 -39.80 -10.21 38.92
CA ASN A 657 -40.60 -10.15 40.14
C ASN A 657 -40.91 -8.72 40.60
N VAL A 658 -40.18 -7.71 40.11
CA VAL A 658 -40.36 -6.31 40.54
C VAL A 658 -41.02 -5.47 39.44
N ILE A 659 -42.15 -4.85 39.74
CA ILE A 659 -42.85 -3.93 38.85
C ILE A 659 -42.10 -2.58 38.87
N ILE A 660 -41.25 -2.32 37.89
CA ILE A 660 -40.42 -1.14 37.84
C ILE A 660 -41.25 0.15 37.70
N ASN A 661 -42.26 0.12 36.84
CA ASN A 661 -43.21 1.21 36.63
C ASN A 661 -44.38 1.13 37.65
N ALA A 662 -44.06 1.22 38.95
CA ALA A 662 -45.06 1.26 40.01
C ALA A 662 -45.90 2.54 39.94
N ASP A 663 -47.16 2.47 40.43
CA ASP A 663 -48.07 3.65 40.51
C ASP A 663 -47.54 4.67 41.52
N ASP A 664 -46.85 4.27 42.56
CA ASP A 664 -46.15 5.14 43.48
C ASP A 664 -44.89 5.72 42.85
N GLU A 665 -44.88 7.01 42.64
CA GLU A 665 -43.78 7.73 42.00
C GLU A 665 -42.44 7.62 42.77
N LYS A 666 -42.48 7.52 44.10
CA LYS A 666 -41.26 7.36 44.90
C LYS A 666 -40.62 5.98 44.73
N LEU A 667 -41.46 4.95 44.72
CA LEU A 667 -41.03 3.58 44.48
C LEU A 667 -40.45 3.41 43.06
N ARG A 668 -41.19 3.95 42.05
CA ARG A 668 -40.74 3.95 40.66
C ARG A 668 -39.40 4.62 40.54
N ASN A 669 -39.24 5.85 41.05
CA ASN A 669 -37.98 6.60 40.95
C ASN A 669 -36.83 5.89 41.67
N ASN A 670 -37.08 5.25 42.82
CA ASN A 670 -36.08 4.46 43.55
C ASN A 670 -35.61 3.21 42.77
N ARG A 671 -36.53 2.48 42.12
CA ARG A 671 -36.25 1.33 41.25
C ARG A 671 -35.47 1.71 40.01
N ILE A 672 -35.80 2.85 39.39
CA ILE A 672 -35.07 3.40 38.25
C ILE A 672 -33.67 3.88 38.70
N ALA A 673 -33.53 4.52 39.86
CA ALA A 673 -32.22 4.90 40.38
C ALA A 673 -31.32 3.71 40.65
N LEU A 674 -31.86 2.59 41.14
CA LEU A 674 -31.14 1.35 41.35
C LEU A 674 -30.61 0.77 40.01
N LEU A 675 -31.46 0.72 38.99
CA LEU A 675 -31.05 0.27 37.64
C LEU A 675 -30.04 1.20 37.00
N LYS A 676 -30.15 2.51 37.18
CA LYS A 676 -29.14 3.47 36.70
C LYS A 676 -27.79 3.33 37.40
N LYS A 677 -27.79 2.99 38.70
CA LYS A 677 -26.55 2.66 39.40
C LYS A 677 -25.89 1.43 38.79
N LEU A 678 -26.66 0.37 38.51
CA LEU A 678 -26.17 -0.84 37.86
C LEU A 678 -25.65 -0.54 36.46
N GLU A 679 -26.43 0.21 35.64
CA GLU A 679 -26.02 0.64 34.30
C GLU A 679 -24.69 1.40 34.34
N SER A 680 -24.60 2.41 35.25
CA SER A 680 -23.36 3.21 35.36
C SER A 680 -22.14 2.39 35.73
N SER A 681 -22.27 1.40 36.62
CA SER A 681 -21.16 0.49 36.95
C SER A 681 -20.77 -0.39 35.77
N ILE A 682 -21.74 -0.87 34.98
CA ILE A 682 -21.49 -1.68 33.79
C ILE A 682 -20.83 -0.84 32.70
N ASP A 683 -21.36 0.33 32.37
CA ASP A 683 -20.90 1.19 31.27
C ASP A 683 -19.46 1.72 31.47
N LYS A 684 -18.94 1.68 32.68
CA LYS A 684 -17.52 1.99 32.96
C LYS A 684 -16.56 0.91 32.45
N MET A 685 -17.02 -0.35 32.39
CA MET A 685 -16.16 -1.51 32.10
C MET A 685 -16.45 -2.11 30.73
N ILE A 686 -17.70 -2.07 30.28
CA ILE A 686 -18.13 -2.70 29.04
C ILE A 686 -19.26 -1.91 28.37
N ASN A 687 -19.17 -1.70 27.09
CA ASN A 687 -20.17 -0.98 26.29
C ASN A 687 -20.55 -1.79 25.03
N LEU A 688 -21.18 -2.93 25.22
CA LEU A 688 -21.65 -3.83 24.13
C LEU A 688 -23.07 -3.49 23.65
#